data_fa2ff620e17e8c5b03df3ca0e1bd22ef
#
_entry.id   fa2ff620e17e8c5b03df3ca0e1bd22ef
#
_cell.length_a   1.000
_cell.length_b   1.000
_cell.length_c   1.000
_cell.angle_alpha   90.00
_cell.angle_beta   90.00
_cell.angle_gamma   90.00
#
_symmetry.space_group_name_H-M   'P 1'
#
loop_
_entity.id
_entity.type
_entity.pdbx_description
1 polymer ?
#
loop_
_entity_poly.entity_id
_entity_poly.type
_entity_poly.pdbx_seq_one_letter_code
_entity_poly.pdbx_strand_id
1 'polypeptide(L)'
;MGKDVKSKKYRLLAAILTTCLLQMLSLPAMADRSERLFEYFNASDGLADNSAQVIKCTKTGRMVTATVGQINFFDGQVFTYIDPTEENIYPLDNYRGNYHLYFDKYHHLWLKNRQTVTCVNLTTEKFVNSVREEFMNFGFNKTVDDLFVGENGVVWLLNGYDLFSVESQKTYRIRAGKNLQDVETYRDKTLLLFYDDGLVEAKDLVTGKSQFQMNPYDDSKKELYKSSSVLFNDSNYIYQIRNGEQAAILMRYDFSKRECVIVHESDYHLNNIAKKDSLFYIPSSFGYMTYNPKTGSKRYYDELKLMDGQILKTDINVIAFDKQGGMWAGTERRGLLYSRPFNAPFKAYGWDDPYSRELYSVMERYRTSKTTFQDRLVNCAFRDSRGWTWVGTSQGLQLYRSENDKLPQMITRRDGLLNNVVHSITEDLDHQIWVGTSYGISCVVIKNGNIDYVSSYNDFDLVPIEAFANNGAACTPEGMVVMQSLDHMVTFFPRQMKTIDGKTNFAISPKLIQFFVNGNEVKAGDEIDGHVIIDRAVTRVSEINLNYNQNSLTLVFTALNYFRPQHTYFRVRVIGLDDQWHIYSSYEPNAIVDKSGRLHLQLMALQPGSYQIEIQTSMNPNKWETTPYKWTINVNQPWWRSTGVYWLLGLILIILIAINAFYYLRNDRMFAMRDTQERPLLKNIRRFAERCTTRGTEPLEPSNDEVHGRYNENQMGLEPEFIEMMMKLMPFVMSKPADSLTMRELGRESGLEIQEFYKLITGNIYKSPRPMALSMMMEQGVELLRTTNKSVEEIASELGFVSPNFFVAVFFQKMKKTPDEYRKHHTVKSVVKDYKKKKNNKA
;
A
#
# COMPACT_ATOMS: atom_id res chain seq x y z
N MET A 1 0.69 83.36 -39.33
CA MET A 1 0.05 82.03 -39.69
C MET A 1 0.85 80.81 -39.35
N GLY A 2 2.03 80.84 -38.75
CA GLY A 2 2.87 79.71 -38.49
C GLY A 2 2.79 79.14 -37.05
N LYS A 3 2.19 79.84 -36.06
CA LYS A 3 2.12 79.38 -34.68
C LYS A 3 0.87 78.51 -34.33
N ASP A 4 -0.22 78.68 -35.07
CA ASP A 4 -1.50 77.98 -34.83
C ASP A 4 -1.52 76.51 -35.34
N VAL A 5 -0.73 76.28 -36.41
CA VAL A 5 -0.67 74.91 -36.97
C VAL A 5 0.14 73.92 -36.08
N LYS A 6 1.20 74.46 -35.43
CA LYS A 6 1.97 73.65 -34.47
C LYS A 6 1.13 73.30 -33.19
N SER A 7 0.36 74.24 -32.67
CA SER A 7 -0.50 74.05 -31.53
C SER A 7 -1.61 72.96 -31.77
N LYS A 8 -2.23 72.95 -32.93
CA LYS A 8 -3.21 72.00 -33.36
C LYS A 8 -2.64 70.53 -33.49
N LYS A 9 -1.39 70.49 -34.08
CA LYS A 9 -0.70 69.18 -34.20
C LYS A 9 -0.35 68.57 -32.83
N TYR A 10 0.12 69.37 -31.89
CA TYR A 10 0.40 68.88 -30.52
C TYR A 10 -0.88 68.50 -29.73
N ARG A 11 -1.98 69.23 -29.93
CA ARG A 11 -3.27 68.89 -29.37
C ARG A 11 -3.85 67.58 -29.97
N LEU A 12 -3.67 67.34 -31.25
CA LEU A 12 -4.08 66.16 -31.94
C LEU A 12 -3.22 64.94 -31.50
N LEU A 13 -1.90 65.10 -31.37
CA LEU A 13 -1.01 64.05 -30.83
C LEU A 13 -1.30 63.72 -29.36
N ALA A 14 -1.57 64.78 -28.55
CA ALA A 14 -1.95 64.58 -27.17
C ALA A 14 -3.31 63.88 -27.04
N ALA A 15 -4.29 64.19 -27.89
CA ALA A 15 -5.59 63.48 -27.93
C ALA A 15 -5.47 62.03 -28.39
N ILE A 16 -4.63 61.75 -29.39
CA ILE A 16 -4.34 60.40 -29.86
C ILE A 16 -3.60 59.58 -28.76
N LEU A 17 -2.60 60.19 -28.09
CA LEU A 17 -1.90 59.56 -26.99
C LEU A 17 -2.84 59.28 -25.77
N THR A 18 -3.73 60.23 -25.42
CA THR A 18 -4.71 60.03 -24.38
C THR A 18 -5.77 58.97 -24.75
N THR A 19 -6.20 58.91 -26.02
CA THR A 19 -7.11 57.88 -26.50
C THR A 19 -6.46 56.52 -26.54
N CYS A 20 -5.20 56.40 -26.95
CA CYS A 20 -4.41 55.17 -26.86
C CYS A 20 -4.11 54.76 -25.41
N LEU A 21 -3.83 55.72 -24.51
CA LEU A 21 -3.68 55.42 -23.07
C LEU A 21 -5.00 55.02 -22.41
N LEU A 22 -6.12 55.65 -22.78
CA LEU A 22 -7.46 55.23 -22.33
C LEU A 22 -7.87 53.88 -22.93
N GLN A 23 -7.50 53.57 -24.17
CA GLN A 23 -7.68 52.23 -24.74
C GLN A 23 -6.75 51.19 -24.12
N MET A 24 -5.53 51.54 -23.71
CA MET A 24 -4.66 50.63 -22.91
C MET A 24 -5.14 50.47 -21.46
N LEU A 25 -5.80 51.51 -20.90
CA LEU A 25 -6.43 51.41 -19.57
C LEU A 25 -7.82 50.75 -19.61
N SER A 26 -8.46 50.67 -20.77
CA SER A 26 -9.72 49.93 -20.99
C SER A 26 -9.53 48.55 -21.58
N LEU A 27 -8.29 48.06 -21.73
CA LEU A 27 -8.08 46.65 -21.80
C LEU A 27 -8.61 46.12 -20.46
N PRO A 28 -9.74 45.38 -20.45
CA PRO A 28 -10.10 44.69 -19.22
C PRO A 28 -8.83 43.93 -18.90
N ALA A 29 -8.33 44.11 -17.68
CA ALA A 29 -7.36 43.16 -17.14
C ALA A 29 -7.88 41.82 -17.60
N MET A 30 -7.14 41.13 -18.49
CA MET A 30 -7.45 39.73 -18.82
C MET A 30 -7.24 38.96 -17.54
N ALA A 31 -8.20 39.16 -16.62
CA ALA A 31 -8.42 38.29 -15.50
C ALA A 31 -8.69 36.94 -16.15
N ASP A 32 -7.68 36.16 -16.08
CA ASP A 32 -7.56 34.76 -16.37
C ASP A 32 -8.86 34.09 -16.91
N ARG A 33 -9.06 34.18 -18.23
CA ARG A 33 -10.09 33.44 -18.97
C ARG A 33 -9.69 32.00 -19.20
N SER A 34 -8.77 31.47 -18.40
CA SER A 34 -8.47 30.07 -18.48
C SER A 34 -9.71 29.28 -17.99
N GLU A 35 -10.51 28.84 -18.95
CA GLU A 35 -11.57 27.86 -18.68
C GLU A 35 -10.93 26.68 -17.98
N ARG A 36 -11.49 26.27 -16.82
CA ARG A 36 -11.03 25.09 -16.11
C ARG A 36 -11.32 23.88 -16.97
N LEU A 37 -10.32 23.03 -17.13
CA LEU A 37 -10.47 21.71 -17.73
C LEU A 37 -10.60 20.69 -16.61
N PHE A 38 -11.51 19.74 -16.78
CA PHE A 38 -11.80 18.71 -15.80
C PHE A 38 -11.39 17.33 -16.30
N GLU A 39 -10.67 16.61 -15.47
CA GLU A 39 -10.47 15.18 -15.55
C GLU A 39 -11.63 14.47 -14.85
N TYR A 40 -12.01 13.31 -15.33
CA TYR A 40 -13.20 12.60 -14.89
C TYR A 40 -12.83 11.27 -14.25
N PHE A 41 -13.35 11.01 -13.04
CA PHE A 41 -13.16 9.77 -12.30
C PHE A 41 -14.51 9.13 -11.96
N ASN A 42 -14.65 7.86 -12.23
CA ASN A 42 -15.88 7.10 -12.01
C ASN A 42 -15.61 5.70 -11.42
N ALA A 43 -16.63 4.84 -11.40
CA ALA A 43 -16.50 3.49 -10.88
C ALA A 43 -15.48 2.62 -11.65
N SER A 44 -15.20 2.91 -12.93
CA SER A 44 -14.15 2.20 -13.67
C SER A 44 -12.74 2.56 -13.21
N ASP A 45 -12.59 3.70 -12.53
CA ASP A 45 -11.33 4.16 -11.94
C ASP A 45 -11.18 3.73 -10.47
N GLY A 46 -12.11 2.88 -9.98
CA GLY A 46 -12.11 2.31 -8.63
C GLY A 46 -12.95 3.07 -7.59
N LEU A 47 -13.69 4.11 -8.00
CA LEU A 47 -14.67 4.75 -7.12
C LEU A 47 -15.80 3.75 -6.81
N ALA A 48 -16.21 3.65 -5.56
CA ALA A 48 -17.22 2.67 -5.15
C ALA A 48 -18.60 2.87 -5.83
N ASP A 49 -18.99 4.12 -6.08
CA ASP A 49 -20.22 4.49 -6.78
C ASP A 49 -20.08 5.88 -7.44
N ASN A 50 -20.79 6.13 -8.53
CA ASN A 50 -20.73 7.38 -9.28
C ASN A 50 -21.51 8.55 -8.64
N SER A 51 -22.18 8.34 -7.52
CA SER A 51 -22.88 9.39 -6.79
C SER A 51 -22.02 9.94 -5.66
N ALA A 52 -21.17 10.91 -5.98
CA ALA A 52 -20.29 11.54 -5.01
C ALA A 52 -21.02 12.65 -4.25
N GLN A 53 -21.38 12.39 -3.00
CA GLN A 53 -22.23 13.27 -2.18
C GLN A 53 -21.44 14.34 -1.43
N VAL A 54 -20.30 13.99 -0.87
CA VAL A 54 -19.42 14.89 -0.11
C VAL A 54 -17.96 14.57 -0.35
N ILE A 55 -17.13 15.60 -0.32
CA ILE A 55 -15.67 15.48 -0.47
C ILE A 55 -15.00 16.35 0.59
N LYS A 56 -13.94 15.84 1.20
CA LYS A 56 -13.03 16.64 2.05
C LYS A 56 -11.58 16.20 1.87
N CYS A 57 -10.65 17.15 2.03
CA CYS A 57 -9.23 16.89 2.11
C CYS A 57 -8.84 16.61 3.57
N THR A 58 -8.17 15.49 3.83
CA THR A 58 -7.66 15.16 5.16
C THR A 58 -6.46 16.04 5.55
N LYS A 59 -6.13 16.06 6.84
CA LYS A 59 -4.91 16.74 7.32
C LYS A 59 -3.63 16.15 6.70
N THR A 60 -3.64 14.87 6.32
CA THR A 60 -2.52 14.20 5.65
C THR A 60 -2.43 14.54 4.17
N GLY A 61 -3.47 15.13 3.57
CA GLY A 61 -3.52 15.49 2.15
C GLY A 61 -4.26 14.50 1.26
N ARG A 62 -4.73 13.35 1.79
CA ARG A 62 -5.60 12.43 1.03
C ARG A 62 -6.99 13.04 0.87
N MET A 63 -7.57 12.84 -0.30
CA MET A 63 -8.96 13.18 -0.54
C MET A 63 -9.87 12.05 -0.03
N VAL A 64 -10.94 12.43 0.64
CA VAL A 64 -11.98 11.50 1.10
C VAL A 64 -13.30 11.93 0.50
N THR A 65 -14.01 10.98 -0.12
CA THR A 65 -15.35 11.20 -0.64
C THR A 65 -16.31 10.13 -0.12
N ALA A 66 -17.51 10.56 0.26
CA ALA A 66 -18.60 9.63 0.50
C ALA A 66 -19.48 9.54 -0.75
N THR A 67 -19.66 8.30 -1.20
CA THR A 67 -20.65 7.91 -2.19
C THR A 67 -21.90 7.37 -1.47
N VAL A 68 -22.84 6.79 -2.18
CA VAL A 68 -24.05 6.22 -1.52
C VAL A 68 -23.64 5.01 -0.68
N GLY A 69 -23.46 5.25 0.64
CA GLY A 69 -23.16 4.21 1.62
C GLY A 69 -21.69 3.92 1.88
N GLN A 70 -20.77 4.27 0.99
CA GLN A 70 -19.33 3.96 1.13
C GLN A 70 -18.48 5.21 1.35
N ILE A 71 -17.35 5.01 2.00
CA ILE A 71 -16.33 6.05 2.14
C ILE A 71 -15.10 5.65 1.32
N ASN A 72 -14.73 6.52 0.39
CA ASN A 72 -13.61 6.33 -0.51
C ASN A 72 -12.45 7.22 -0.09
N PHE A 73 -11.24 6.66 -0.10
CA PHE A 73 -9.99 7.36 0.09
C PHE A 73 -9.23 7.38 -1.23
N PHE A 74 -8.80 8.54 -1.66
CA PHE A 74 -8.03 8.71 -2.87
C PHE A 74 -6.59 9.10 -2.55
N ASP A 75 -5.63 8.38 -3.09
CA ASP A 75 -4.20 8.55 -2.83
C ASP A 75 -3.45 9.33 -3.92
N GLY A 76 -4.19 9.87 -4.87
CA GLY A 76 -3.66 10.56 -6.05
C GLY A 76 -3.83 9.75 -7.33
N GLN A 77 -4.13 8.45 -7.25
CA GLN A 77 -4.25 7.57 -8.41
C GLN A 77 -5.34 6.50 -8.28
N VAL A 78 -5.48 5.91 -7.10
CA VAL A 78 -6.43 4.83 -6.88
C VAL A 78 -7.35 5.16 -5.72
N PHE A 79 -8.61 4.82 -5.91
CA PHE A 79 -9.60 4.82 -4.86
C PHE A 79 -9.52 3.51 -4.09
N THR A 80 -9.48 3.61 -2.78
CA THR A 80 -9.75 2.51 -1.86
C THR A 80 -10.99 2.87 -1.08
N TYR A 81 -11.94 1.94 -0.90
CA TYR A 81 -13.16 2.22 -0.19
C TYR A 81 -13.39 1.24 0.95
N ILE A 82 -14.21 1.65 1.90
CA ILE A 82 -14.67 0.86 3.02
C ILE A 82 -16.18 0.89 3.05
N ASP A 83 -16.78 -0.29 3.32
CA ASP A 83 -18.21 -0.49 3.43
C ASP A 83 -18.62 -0.57 4.90
N PRO A 84 -19.70 0.12 5.34
CA PRO A 84 -20.24 -0.06 6.66
C PRO A 84 -21.02 -1.38 6.76
N THR A 85 -20.96 -2.02 7.90
CA THR A 85 -21.87 -3.11 8.28
C THR A 85 -23.11 -2.52 8.97
N GLU A 86 -24.17 -3.33 9.16
CA GLU A 86 -25.37 -2.88 9.89
C GLU A 86 -25.05 -2.36 11.29
N GLU A 87 -24.05 -2.93 11.97
CA GLU A 87 -23.62 -2.55 13.32
C GLU A 87 -22.94 -1.18 13.36
N ASN A 88 -22.34 -0.74 12.25
CA ASN A 88 -21.67 0.55 12.13
C ASN A 88 -22.63 1.70 11.86
N ILE A 89 -23.90 1.42 11.59
CA ILE A 89 -24.90 2.41 11.20
C ILE A 89 -25.76 2.77 12.42
N TYR A 90 -25.81 4.05 12.76
CA TYR A 90 -26.69 4.56 13.81
C TYR A 90 -27.85 5.36 13.17
N PRO A 91 -29.12 5.00 13.45
CA PRO A 91 -30.27 5.71 12.90
C PRO A 91 -30.44 7.07 13.54
N LEU A 92 -30.82 8.08 12.76
CA LEU A 92 -31.20 9.42 13.19
C LEU A 92 -32.69 9.62 12.91
N ASP A 93 -33.50 9.72 13.93
CA ASP A 93 -34.97 9.71 13.80
C ASP A 93 -35.53 10.97 13.10
N ASN A 94 -34.88 12.12 13.28
CA ASN A 94 -35.41 13.42 12.87
C ASN A 94 -34.65 14.10 11.74
N TYR A 95 -33.47 13.61 11.37
CA TYR A 95 -32.66 14.23 10.30
C TYR A 95 -33.17 13.89 8.91
N ARG A 96 -33.38 14.90 8.04
CA ARG A 96 -33.83 14.78 6.64
C ARG A 96 -32.98 15.59 5.68
N GLY A 97 -31.87 16.16 6.14
CA GLY A 97 -30.99 17.06 5.37
C GLY A 97 -30.09 16.38 4.35
N ASN A 98 -29.13 17.13 3.86
CA ASN A 98 -28.11 16.68 2.93
C ASN A 98 -27.04 15.83 3.62
N TYR A 99 -26.17 15.20 2.80
CA TYR A 99 -25.00 14.54 3.30
C TYR A 99 -23.99 15.53 3.89
N HIS A 100 -23.46 15.19 5.05
CA HIS A 100 -22.39 15.93 5.70
C HIS A 100 -21.23 15.01 6.05
N LEU A 101 -20.02 15.48 5.78
CA LEU A 101 -18.79 14.82 6.16
C LEU A 101 -18.01 15.72 7.11
N TYR A 102 -17.79 15.25 8.33
CA TYR A 102 -17.14 16.03 9.38
C TYR A 102 -15.85 15.34 9.85
N PHE A 103 -14.84 16.15 10.12
CA PHE A 103 -13.66 15.72 10.87
C PHE A 103 -13.74 16.31 12.28
N ASP A 104 -13.71 15.45 13.29
CA ASP A 104 -13.63 15.93 14.65
C ASP A 104 -12.17 16.06 15.14
N LYS A 105 -11.98 16.58 16.33
CA LYS A 105 -10.66 16.69 16.96
C LYS A 105 -10.19 15.40 17.63
N TYR A 106 -11.03 14.38 17.75
CA TYR A 106 -10.76 13.07 18.33
C TYR A 106 -10.30 12.04 17.28
N HIS A 107 -10.02 12.49 16.05
CA HIS A 107 -9.62 11.65 14.92
C HIS A 107 -10.73 10.76 14.36
N HIS A 108 -11.97 11.21 14.42
CA HIS A 108 -13.08 10.56 13.73
C HIS A 108 -13.46 11.32 12.46
N LEU A 109 -13.98 10.54 11.52
CA LEU A 109 -14.65 11.01 10.33
C LEU A 109 -16.13 10.60 10.44
N TRP A 110 -16.99 11.57 10.58
CA TRP A 110 -18.43 11.36 10.68
C TRP A 110 -19.08 11.58 9.33
N LEU A 111 -19.79 10.56 8.84
CA LEU A 111 -20.67 10.69 7.69
C LEU A 111 -22.12 10.69 8.20
N LYS A 112 -22.79 11.81 8.06
CA LYS A 112 -24.20 11.98 8.35
C LYS A 112 -24.95 12.05 7.01
N ASN A 113 -25.87 11.16 6.79
CA ASN A 113 -26.74 11.13 5.63
C ASN A 113 -28.20 11.40 6.03
N ARG A 114 -29.16 11.14 5.14
CA ARG A 114 -30.58 11.51 5.34
C ARG A 114 -31.22 10.94 6.61
N GLN A 115 -30.79 9.81 7.12
CA GLN A 115 -31.43 9.12 8.26
C GLN A 115 -30.42 8.40 9.17
N THR A 116 -29.16 8.44 8.84
CA THR A 116 -28.15 7.67 9.58
C THR A 116 -26.86 8.46 9.78
N VAL A 117 -26.11 8.06 10.78
CA VAL A 117 -24.74 8.50 10.96
C VAL A 117 -23.82 7.29 11.07
N THR A 118 -22.67 7.38 10.43
CA THR A 118 -21.59 6.41 10.55
C THR A 118 -20.31 7.11 10.97
N CYS A 119 -19.41 6.38 11.61
CA CYS A 119 -18.16 6.92 12.12
C CYS A 119 -16.98 6.06 11.68
N VAL A 120 -15.96 6.69 11.10
CA VAL A 120 -14.68 6.06 10.79
C VAL A 120 -13.62 6.58 11.72
N ASN A 121 -12.91 5.67 12.37
CA ASN A 121 -11.73 6.02 13.15
C ASN A 121 -10.56 6.27 12.18
N LEU A 122 -10.11 7.51 12.08
CA LEU A 122 -9.00 7.90 11.20
C LEU A 122 -7.63 7.41 11.68
N THR A 123 -7.55 6.83 12.89
CA THR A 123 -6.32 6.19 13.35
C THR A 123 -6.14 4.82 12.71
N THR A 124 -7.23 4.07 12.53
CA THR A 124 -7.25 2.72 11.93
C THR A 124 -7.76 2.71 10.49
N GLU A 125 -8.40 3.80 10.03
CA GLU A 125 -9.14 3.89 8.76
C GLU A 125 -10.20 2.78 8.60
N LYS A 126 -10.82 2.37 9.71
CA LYS A 126 -11.93 1.41 9.77
C LYS A 126 -13.15 2.07 10.39
N PHE A 127 -14.33 1.59 10.04
CA PHE A 127 -15.53 1.98 10.78
C PHE A 127 -15.39 1.57 12.25
N VAL A 128 -15.92 2.40 13.16
CA VAL A 128 -16.06 2.01 14.57
C VAL A 128 -17.05 0.87 14.69
N ASN A 129 -16.84 -0.05 15.61
CA ASN A 129 -17.71 -1.23 15.78
C ASN A 129 -19.15 -0.82 16.08
N SER A 130 -19.32 0.23 16.88
CA SER A 130 -20.64 0.75 17.24
C SER A 130 -20.55 2.28 17.44
N VAL A 131 -21.32 3.03 16.68
CA VAL A 131 -21.46 4.50 16.87
C VAL A 131 -22.03 4.82 18.24
N ARG A 132 -22.92 3.97 18.78
CA ARG A 132 -23.49 4.15 20.11
C ARG A 132 -22.41 4.04 21.21
N GLU A 133 -21.46 3.13 21.06
CA GLU A 133 -20.33 3.02 22.00
C GLU A 133 -19.46 4.27 21.96
N GLU A 134 -19.24 4.86 20.78
CA GLU A 134 -18.51 6.12 20.66
C GLU A 134 -19.23 7.28 21.38
N PHE A 135 -20.56 7.33 21.31
CA PHE A 135 -21.32 8.32 22.09
C PHE A 135 -21.17 8.10 23.61
N MET A 136 -21.14 6.84 24.06
CA MET A 136 -20.84 6.52 25.45
C MET A 136 -19.42 6.88 25.86
N ASN A 137 -18.43 6.64 24.98
CA ASN A 137 -17.02 7.05 25.18
C ASN A 137 -16.91 8.58 25.32
N PHE A 138 -17.77 9.34 24.64
CA PHE A 138 -17.90 10.78 24.80
C PHE A 138 -18.63 11.22 26.07
N GLY A 139 -19.05 10.28 26.92
CA GLY A 139 -19.79 10.56 28.15
C GLY A 139 -21.29 10.75 27.96
N PHE A 140 -21.87 10.37 26.82
CA PHE A 140 -23.26 10.53 26.49
C PHE A 140 -24.00 9.20 26.41
N ASN A 141 -24.84 8.90 27.43
CA ASN A 141 -25.50 7.61 27.57
C ASN A 141 -26.98 7.59 27.09
N LYS A 142 -27.46 8.72 26.54
CA LYS A 142 -28.83 8.82 26.00
C LYS A 142 -28.85 8.46 24.52
N THR A 143 -30.05 8.35 23.94
CA THR A 143 -30.24 8.29 22.48
C THR A 143 -29.81 9.60 21.83
N VAL A 144 -29.30 9.55 20.63
CA VAL A 144 -28.89 10.71 19.84
C VAL A 144 -29.90 10.89 18.71
N ASP A 145 -30.60 12.01 18.69
CA ASP A 145 -31.56 12.34 17.64
C ASP A 145 -30.87 13.01 16.45
N ASP A 146 -29.78 13.76 16.71
CA ASP A 146 -28.94 14.38 15.70
C ASP A 146 -27.53 14.67 16.22
N LEU A 147 -26.58 14.78 15.27
CA LEU A 147 -25.14 15.04 15.52
C LEU A 147 -24.70 16.23 14.68
N PHE A 148 -23.96 17.15 15.31
CA PHE A 148 -23.30 18.27 14.63
C PHE A 148 -21.82 18.31 15.00
N VAL A 149 -21.01 18.77 14.06
CA VAL A 149 -19.58 19.00 14.30
C VAL A 149 -19.22 20.37 13.74
N GLY A 150 -18.83 21.27 14.63
CA GLY A 150 -18.40 22.62 14.25
C GLY A 150 -17.08 22.61 13.46
N GLU A 151 -16.75 23.71 12.82
CA GLU A 151 -15.48 23.86 12.06
C GLU A 151 -14.24 23.67 12.96
N ASN A 152 -14.36 23.93 14.27
CA ASN A 152 -13.31 23.66 15.27
C ASN A 152 -13.19 22.16 15.63
N GLY A 153 -14.02 21.28 15.06
CA GLY A 153 -14.05 19.85 15.31
C GLY A 153 -14.71 19.44 16.63
N VAL A 154 -15.44 20.34 17.29
CA VAL A 154 -16.23 20.02 18.49
C VAL A 154 -17.49 19.29 18.11
N VAL A 155 -17.72 18.13 18.73
CA VAL A 155 -18.90 17.29 18.52
C VAL A 155 -20.02 17.73 19.47
N TRP A 156 -21.24 17.86 18.92
CA TRP A 156 -22.47 18.21 19.60
C TRP A 156 -23.49 17.10 19.37
N LEU A 157 -24.09 16.59 20.44
CA LEU A 157 -25.08 15.52 20.40
C LEU A 157 -26.45 16.07 20.90
N LEU A 158 -27.46 15.89 20.07
CA LEU A 158 -28.83 16.32 20.37
C LEU A 158 -29.66 15.14 20.89
N ASN A 159 -30.39 15.37 21.99
CA ASN A 159 -31.42 14.46 22.46
C ASN A 159 -32.63 15.28 22.90
N GLY A 160 -33.72 15.21 22.17
CA GLY A 160 -34.90 16.08 22.38
C GLY A 160 -34.53 17.54 22.28
N TYR A 161 -34.62 18.25 23.42
CA TYR A 161 -34.23 19.64 23.50
C TYR A 161 -32.88 19.88 24.20
N ASP A 162 -32.15 18.85 24.48
CA ASP A 162 -30.88 18.90 25.17
C ASP A 162 -29.72 18.71 24.17
N LEU A 163 -28.96 19.78 23.95
CA LEU A 163 -27.76 19.77 23.11
C LEU A 163 -26.53 19.62 24.01
N PHE A 164 -25.86 18.50 23.91
CA PHE A 164 -24.67 18.16 24.70
C PHE A 164 -23.38 18.47 23.94
N SER A 165 -22.45 19.16 24.60
CA SER A 165 -21.10 19.41 24.07
C SER A 165 -20.13 18.34 24.58
N VAL A 166 -19.56 17.61 23.67
CA VAL A 166 -18.55 16.58 24.03
C VAL A 166 -17.29 17.21 24.65
N GLU A 167 -16.92 18.42 24.26
CA GLU A 167 -15.73 19.08 24.78
C GLU A 167 -15.92 19.61 26.20
N SER A 168 -16.97 20.37 26.40
CA SER A 168 -17.22 21.02 27.71
C SER A 168 -17.97 20.13 28.70
N GLN A 169 -18.48 18.98 28.25
CA GLN A 169 -19.36 18.08 29.01
C GLN A 169 -20.61 18.81 29.59
N LYS A 170 -21.07 19.86 28.90
CA LYS A 170 -22.23 20.67 29.30
C LYS A 170 -23.41 20.43 28.36
N THR A 171 -24.61 20.55 28.92
CA THR A 171 -25.85 20.49 28.15
C THR A 171 -26.44 21.87 28.01
N TYR A 172 -26.84 22.21 26.81
CA TYR A 172 -27.51 23.49 26.48
C TYR A 172 -28.94 23.18 26.05
N ARG A 173 -29.91 23.89 26.58
CA ARG A 173 -31.31 23.73 26.20
C ARG A 173 -31.59 24.48 24.91
N ILE A 174 -32.07 23.80 23.87
CA ILE A 174 -32.56 24.42 22.64
C ILE A 174 -34.02 24.85 22.81
N ARG A 175 -34.57 25.61 21.86
CA ARG A 175 -35.96 26.07 21.93
C ARG A 175 -36.95 24.95 21.70
N ALA A 176 -37.93 24.85 22.57
CA ALA A 176 -39.05 23.94 22.42
C ALA A 176 -39.88 24.28 21.17
N GLY A 177 -40.32 23.26 20.44
CA GLY A 177 -41.12 23.40 19.23
C GLY A 177 -40.37 23.92 17.99
N LYS A 178 -39.03 23.93 18.00
CA LYS A 178 -38.15 24.25 16.87
C LYS A 178 -37.20 23.10 16.61
N ASN A 179 -36.92 22.84 15.35
CA ASN A 179 -35.92 21.84 14.94
C ASN A 179 -34.58 22.51 14.70
N LEU A 180 -33.56 22.02 15.38
CA LEU A 180 -32.19 22.47 15.19
C LEU A 180 -31.66 21.89 13.88
N GLN A 181 -31.08 22.72 13.02
CA GLN A 181 -30.50 22.28 11.75
C GLN A 181 -28.98 22.33 11.76
N ASP A 182 -28.41 23.34 12.43
CA ASP A 182 -26.94 23.50 12.49
C ASP A 182 -26.53 24.11 13.82
N VAL A 183 -25.25 23.82 14.17
CA VAL A 183 -24.60 24.32 15.37
C VAL A 183 -23.21 24.81 15.01
N GLU A 184 -22.86 26.02 15.43
CA GLU A 184 -21.51 26.56 15.24
C GLU A 184 -21.08 27.35 16.48
N THR A 185 -19.78 27.50 16.66
CA THR A 185 -19.21 28.36 17.69
C THR A 185 -18.58 29.59 17.08
N TYR A 186 -18.83 30.74 17.72
CA TYR A 186 -18.25 31.99 17.26
C TYR A 186 -17.24 32.53 18.29
N ARG A 187 -15.99 32.67 17.84
CA ARG A 187 -14.87 33.19 18.67
C ARG A 187 -14.69 32.44 20.01
N ASP A 188 -15.00 31.14 20.05
CA ASP A 188 -14.91 30.25 21.23
C ASP A 188 -15.63 30.76 22.48
N LYS A 189 -16.60 31.67 22.32
CA LYS A 189 -17.38 32.26 23.40
C LYS A 189 -18.89 32.14 23.21
N THR A 190 -19.34 32.10 21.98
CA THR A 190 -20.77 32.13 21.67
C THR A 190 -21.17 30.88 20.92
N LEU A 191 -22.18 30.19 21.41
CA LEU A 191 -22.84 29.08 20.73
C LEU A 191 -23.97 29.66 19.86
N LEU A 192 -23.90 29.33 18.57
CA LEU A 192 -24.90 29.72 17.58
C LEU A 192 -25.76 28.51 17.23
N LEU A 193 -27.05 28.65 17.38
CA LEU A 193 -28.07 27.64 17.10
C LEU A 193 -28.90 28.10 15.90
N PHE A 194 -28.91 27.34 14.84
CA PHE A 194 -29.62 27.62 13.60
C PHE A 194 -30.84 26.69 13.50
N TYR A 195 -32.03 27.27 13.51
CA TYR A 195 -33.29 26.53 13.48
C TYR A 195 -33.90 26.46 12.08
N ASP A 196 -34.78 25.49 11.88
CA ASP A 196 -35.39 25.18 10.57
C ASP A 196 -36.24 26.32 10.01
N ASP A 197 -36.81 27.16 10.83
CA ASP A 197 -37.59 28.36 10.46
C ASP A 197 -36.76 29.62 10.20
N GLY A 198 -35.42 29.48 10.20
CA GLY A 198 -34.45 30.56 9.96
C GLY A 198 -34.04 31.32 11.22
N LEU A 199 -34.65 31.08 12.35
CA LEU A 199 -34.23 31.70 13.62
C LEU A 199 -32.77 31.30 13.92
N VAL A 200 -31.96 32.27 14.28
CA VAL A 200 -30.61 32.07 14.80
C VAL A 200 -30.57 32.58 16.24
N GLU A 201 -30.22 31.69 17.17
CA GLU A 201 -30.07 32.04 18.58
C GLU A 201 -28.60 31.99 19.00
N ALA A 202 -28.10 33.05 19.57
CA ALA A 202 -26.78 33.13 20.15
C ALA A 202 -26.83 32.93 21.67
N LYS A 203 -26.10 31.96 22.19
CA LYS A 203 -25.97 31.67 23.61
C LYS A 203 -24.52 31.83 24.06
N ASP A 204 -24.37 32.25 25.30
CA ASP A 204 -23.07 32.27 25.95
C ASP A 204 -22.62 30.83 26.28
N LEU A 205 -21.42 30.42 25.85
CA LEU A 205 -20.91 29.09 26.07
C LEU A 205 -20.61 28.76 27.53
N VAL A 206 -20.35 29.76 28.36
CA VAL A 206 -20.06 29.55 29.79
C VAL A 206 -21.32 29.39 30.59
N THR A 207 -22.28 30.30 30.40
CA THR A 207 -23.51 30.41 31.21
C THR A 207 -24.70 29.69 30.59
N GLY A 208 -24.70 29.37 29.32
CA GLY A 208 -25.82 28.79 28.58
C GLY A 208 -26.99 29.77 28.32
N LYS A 209 -26.86 31.03 28.74
CA LYS A 209 -27.92 32.04 28.60
C LYS A 209 -27.97 32.58 27.18
N SER A 210 -29.20 32.82 26.67
CA SER A 210 -29.42 33.48 25.39
C SER A 210 -28.95 34.93 25.46
N GLN A 211 -28.07 35.32 24.52
CA GLN A 211 -27.54 36.68 24.41
C GLN A 211 -28.37 37.54 23.46
N PHE A 212 -28.71 37.01 22.30
CA PHE A 212 -29.54 37.66 21.29
C PHE A 212 -30.10 36.62 20.30
N GLN A 213 -31.02 37.10 19.46
CA GLN A 213 -31.65 36.32 18.39
C GLN A 213 -31.71 37.15 17.13
N MET A 214 -31.65 36.43 15.97
CA MET A 214 -31.76 37.05 14.65
C MET A 214 -32.73 36.24 13.80
N ASN A 215 -33.55 36.93 13.03
CA ASN A 215 -34.36 36.37 11.96
C ASN A 215 -33.85 36.96 10.63
N PRO A 216 -33.25 36.16 9.78
CA PRO A 216 -32.62 36.65 8.54
C PRO A 216 -33.62 37.05 7.46
N TYR A 217 -34.88 36.55 7.52
CA TYR A 217 -35.94 36.80 6.55
C TYR A 217 -37.33 36.77 7.15
N ASP A 218 -38.31 37.24 6.41
CA ASP A 218 -39.70 37.36 6.80
C ASP A 218 -40.39 36.00 6.99
N ASP A 219 -41.50 36.00 7.67
CA ASP A 219 -42.31 34.81 7.93
C ASP A 219 -42.73 34.07 6.63
N SER A 220 -42.95 34.81 5.54
CA SER A 220 -43.30 34.26 4.24
C SER A 220 -42.21 33.36 3.65
N LYS A 221 -40.94 33.56 4.01
CA LYS A 221 -39.80 32.81 3.55
C LYS A 221 -39.44 31.61 4.44
N LYS A 222 -40.00 31.50 5.62
CA LYS A 222 -39.67 30.45 6.59
C LYS A 222 -39.97 29.06 6.07
N GLU A 223 -41.14 28.86 5.46
CA GLU A 223 -41.50 27.55 4.87
C GLU A 223 -40.75 27.28 3.55
N LEU A 224 -40.36 28.35 2.81
CA LEU A 224 -39.72 28.25 1.51
C LEU A 224 -38.30 27.64 1.60
N TYR A 225 -37.54 27.87 2.69
CA TYR A 225 -36.14 27.48 2.87
C TYR A 225 -35.91 26.50 4.03
N LYS A 226 -36.84 25.55 4.23
CA LYS A 226 -36.90 24.68 5.41
C LYS A 226 -36.17 23.33 5.23
N SER A 227 -35.86 22.93 3.97
CA SER A 227 -35.45 21.54 3.67
C SER A 227 -34.04 21.17 4.15
N SER A 228 -33.06 22.00 3.92
CA SER A 228 -31.68 21.73 4.34
C SER A 228 -30.86 22.98 4.61
N SER A 229 -29.78 22.82 5.34
CA SER A 229 -28.86 23.89 5.69
C SER A 229 -27.40 23.43 5.51
N VAL A 230 -26.54 24.36 5.10
CA VAL A 230 -25.08 24.19 5.03
C VAL A 230 -24.43 25.44 5.58
N LEU A 231 -23.55 25.27 6.57
CA LEU A 231 -22.76 26.36 7.15
C LEU A 231 -21.33 26.37 6.63
N PHE A 232 -20.80 27.56 6.51
CA PHE A 232 -19.39 27.80 6.24
C PHE A 232 -18.88 28.95 7.12
N ASN A 233 -17.93 28.70 8.01
CA ASN A 233 -17.31 29.67 8.89
C ASN A 233 -16.06 30.27 8.25
N ASP A 234 -16.07 31.56 7.93
CA ASP A 234 -14.94 32.31 7.33
C ASP A 234 -14.26 33.20 8.40
N SER A 235 -14.15 32.73 9.63
CA SER A 235 -13.51 33.43 10.76
C SER A 235 -14.17 34.76 11.14
N ASN A 236 -14.46 35.63 10.18
CA ASN A 236 -15.13 36.95 10.39
C ASN A 236 -16.62 36.88 10.16
N TYR A 237 -17.06 36.03 9.25
CA TYR A 237 -18.46 35.90 8.85
C TYR A 237 -18.85 34.43 8.83
N ILE A 238 -20.11 34.12 9.14
CA ILE A 238 -20.68 32.81 8.87
C ILE A 238 -21.57 32.92 7.65
N TYR A 239 -21.37 32.06 6.68
CA TYR A 239 -22.24 31.92 5.53
C TYR A 239 -23.15 30.71 5.74
N GLN A 240 -24.42 30.88 5.38
CA GLN A 240 -25.41 29.81 5.43
C GLN A 240 -26.13 29.71 4.10
N ILE A 241 -26.15 28.51 3.54
CA ILE A 241 -27.10 28.15 2.49
C ILE A 241 -28.29 27.48 3.14
N ARG A 242 -29.48 27.84 2.70
CA ARG A 242 -30.71 27.12 3.02
C ARG A 242 -31.45 26.79 1.75
N ASN A 243 -31.90 25.55 1.64
CA ASN A 243 -32.67 25.08 0.51
C ASN A 243 -34.13 24.83 0.92
N GLY A 244 -35.01 24.96 -0.04
CA GLY A 244 -36.41 24.55 -0.02
C GLY A 244 -36.65 23.44 -1.05
N GLU A 245 -37.88 23.30 -1.55
CA GLU A 245 -38.19 22.33 -2.59
C GLU A 245 -37.60 22.72 -3.96
N GLN A 246 -37.72 23.99 -4.33
CA GLN A 246 -37.24 24.54 -5.61
C GLN A 246 -36.65 25.94 -5.43
N ALA A 247 -36.06 26.22 -4.29
CA ALA A 247 -35.45 27.51 -4.02
C ALA A 247 -34.28 27.37 -3.08
N ALA A 248 -33.32 28.29 -3.18
CA ALA A 248 -32.24 28.39 -2.22
C ALA A 248 -31.87 29.82 -1.91
N ILE A 249 -31.35 30.04 -0.71
CA ILE A 249 -30.86 31.33 -0.25
C ILE A 249 -29.45 31.18 0.35
N LEU A 250 -28.56 32.04 -0.05
CA LEU A 250 -27.24 32.20 0.56
C LEU A 250 -27.22 33.48 1.38
N MET A 251 -26.91 33.37 2.64
CA MET A 251 -26.83 34.45 3.61
C MET A 251 -25.43 34.56 4.19
N ARG A 252 -25.09 35.79 4.58
CA ARG A 252 -23.86 36.12 5.31
C ARG A 252 -24.22 36.79 6.63
N TYR A 253 -23.78 36.22 7.72
CA TYR A 253 -23.97 36.75 9.07
C TYR A 253 -22.73 37.48 9.57
N ASP A 254 -22.92 38.69 10.09
CA ASP A 254 -21.95 39.43 10.90
C ASP A 254 -22.44 39.47 12.34
N PHE A 255 -22.02 38.51 13.14
CA PHE A 255 -22.42 38.38 14.52
C PHE A 255 -21.88 39.50 15.43
N SER A 256 -20.80 40.18 15.00
CA SER A 256 -20.27 41.34 15.75
C SER A 256 -21.19 42.54 15.63
N LYS A 257 -21.85 42.70 14.49
CA LYS A 257 -22.81 43.75 14.22
C LYS A 257 -24.26 43.31 14.41
N ARG A 258 -24.51 42.02 14.55
CA ARG A 258 -25.85 41.40 14.58
C ARG A 258 -26.64 41.67 13.29
N GLU A 259 -25.95 41.57 12.16
CA GLU A 259 -26.53 41.82 10.84
C GLU A 259 -26.49 40.53 10.00
N CYS A 260 -27.54 40.37 9.17
CA CYS A 260 -27.61 39.34 8.15
C CYS A 260 -27.81 39.99 6.78
N VAL A 261 -27.04 39.59 5.80
CA VAL A 261 -27.16 40.07 4.42
C VAL A 261 -27.48 38.88 3.53
N ILE A 262 -28.53 39.00 2.73
CA ILE A 262 -28.85 38.04 1.68
C ILE A 262 -27.84 38.27 0.53
N VAL A 263 -27.04 37.26 0.27
CA VAL A 263 -26.01 37.31 -0.78
C VAL A 263 -26.60 36.89 -2.11
N HIS A 264 -27.42 35.83 -2.12
CA HIS A 264 -28.00 35.28 -3.35
C HIS A 264 -29.29 34.52 -3.04
N GLU A 265 -30.25 34.65 -3.92
CA GLU A 265 -31.49 33.83 -3.94
C GLU A 265 -31.55 33.19 -5.32
N SER A 266 -31.95 31.92 -5.38
CA SER A 266 -32.06 31.13 -6.64
C SER A 266 -33.33 30.28 -6.61
N ASP A 267 -33.76 29.88 -7.80
CA ASP A 267 -34.83 28.91 -8.09
C ASP A 267 -34.30 27.49 -8.29
N TYR A 268 -33.07 27.25 -7.85
CA TYR A 268 -32.40 25.97 -7.88
C TYR A 268 -31.56 25.75 -6.60
N HIS A 269 -31.26 24.52 -6.26
CA HIS A 269 -30.52 24.18 -5.04
C HIS A 269 -29.06 24.63 -5.09
N LEU A 270 -28.57 25.10 -3.97
CA LEU A 270 -27.17 25.37 -3.66
C LEU A 270 -26.69 24.31 -2.67
N ASN A 271 -25.72 23.51 -3.05
CA ASN A 271 -25.46 22.24 -2.36
C ASN A 271 -24.38 22.34 -1.28
N ASN A 272 -23.38 23.21 -1.46
CA ASN A 272 -22.25 23.35 -0.54
C ASN A 272 -21.58 24.72 -0.68
N ILE A 273 -20.59 25.01 0.15
CA ILE A 273 -19.71 26.19 0.05
C ILE A 273 -18.26 25.71 0.21
N ALA A 274 -17.43 26.06 -0.73
CA ALA A 274 -15.98 25.91 -0.63
C ALA A 274 -15.29 27.25 -0.86
N LYS A 275 -14.17 27.49 -0.17
CA LYS A 275 -13.40 28.72 -0.32
C LYS A 275 -11.99 28.40 -0.78
N LYS A 276 -11.54 29.15 -1.79
CA LYS A 276 -10.14 29.18 -2.18
C LYS A 276 -9.72 30.63 -2.41
N ASP A 277 -8.65 31.01 -1.77
CA ASP A 277 -8.12 32.38 -1.80
C ASP A 277 -9.21 33.40 -1.36
N SER A 278 -9.65 34.28 -2.26
CA SER A 278 -10.69 35.27 -2.00
C SER A 278 -12.05 34.92 -2.61
N LEU A 279 -12.20 33.74 -3.23
CA LEU A 279 -13.41 33.32 -3.92
C LEU A 279 -14.11 32.19 -3.18
N PHE A 280 -15.43 32.29 -3.15
CA PHE A 280 -16.29 31.18 -2.79
C PHE A 280 -16.75 30.44 -4.04
N TYR A 281 -16.77 29.12 -3.96
CA TYR A 281 -17.26 28.19 -4.98
C TYR A 281 -18.50 27.50 -4.40
N ILE A 282 -19.62 27.65 -5.07
CA ILE A 282 -20.93 27.23 -4.60
C ILE A 282 -21.52 26.29 -5.63
N PRO A 283 -21.46 24.98 -5.41
CA PRO A 283 -22.06 23.97 -6.28
C PRO A 283 -23.59 24.07 -6.27
N SER A 284 -24.20 23.71 -7.39
CA SER A 284 -25.63 23.81 -7.61
C SER A 284 -26.17 22.67 -8.47
N SER A 285 -27.48 22.60 -8.60
CA SER A 285 -28.16 21.62 -9.48
C SER A 285 -27.76 21.68 -10.95
N PHE A 286 -27.07 22.73 -11.39
CA PHE A 286 -26.67 22.88 -12.81
C PHE A 286 -25.24 23.44 -12.92
N GLY A 287 -24.29 22.84 -12.26
CA GLY A 287 -22.91 23.33 -12.28
C GLY A 287 -22.53 24.06 -10.97
N TYR A 288 -21.80 25.16 -11.06
CA TYR A 288 -21.40 25.91 -9.87
C TYR A 288 -21.30 27.41 -10.11
N MET A 289 -21.42 28.18 -9.03
CA MET A 289 -21.23 29.62 -9.02
C MET A 289 -19.98 30.00 -8.24
N THR A 290 -19.23 31.01 -8.73
CA THR A 290 -18.20 31.69 -7.93
C THR A 290 -18.72 33.02 -7.42
N TYR A 291 -18.36 33.34 -6.16
CA TYR A 291 -18.73 34.57 -5.50
C TYR A 291 -17.50 35.22 -4.85
N ASN A 292 -17.27 36.49 -5.17
CA ASN A 292 -16.23 37.30 -4.53
C ASN A 292 -16.84 38.19 -3.46
N PRO A 293 -16.62 37.95 -2.15
CA PRO A 293 -17.23 38.72 -1.09
C PRO A 293 -16.72 40.17 -1.02
N LYS A 294 -15.57 40.51 -1.59
CA LYS A 294 -15.01 41.86 -1.60
C LYS A 294 -15.67 42.74 -2.65
N THR A 295 -15.90 42.18 -3.83
CA THR A 295 -16.45 42.94 -4.99
C THR A 295 -17.96 42.71 -5.15
N GLY A 296 -18.53 41.70 -4.53
CA GLY A 296 -19.90 41.26 -4.74
C GLY A 296 -20.12 40.52 -6.08
N SER A 297 -19.10 40.36 -6.89
CA SER A 297 -19.22 39.75 -8.21
C SER A 297 -19.54 38.27 -8.14
N LYS A 298 -20.45 37.83 -9.02
CA LYS A 298 -20.88 36.43 -9.15
C LYS A 298 -20.67 36.01 -10.60
N ARG A 299 -20.22 34.76 -10.77
CA ARG A 299 -20.10 34.15 -12.10
C ARG A 299 -20.57 32.71 -12.03
N TYR A 300 -21.41 32.32 -12.97
CA TYR A 300 -22.01 31.00 -13.07
C TYR A 300 -21.32 30.16 -14.16
N TYR A 301 -21.12 28.87 -13.91
CA TYR A 301 -20.50 27.88 -14.78
C TYR A 301 -21.42 26.66 -14.86
N ASP A 302 -22.19 26.58 -15.93
CA ASP A 302 -23.11 25.47 -16.20
C ASP A 302 -22.57 24.47 -17.27
N GLU A 303 -21.53 24.88 -17.97
CA GLU A 303 -20.82 24.06 -18.96
C GLU A 303 -19.41 23.79 -18.47
N LEU A 304 -19.13 22.52 -18.15
CA LEU A 304 -17.83 22.07 -17.68
C LEU A 304 -17.08 21.40 -18.83
N LYS A 305 -15.95 21.94 -19.19
CA LYS A 305 -15.11 21.41 -20.26
C LYS A 305 -14.25 20.25 -19.71
N LEU A 306 -14.38 19.07 -20.31
CA LEU A 306 -13.54 17.93 -19.99
C LEU A 306 -12.20 18.00 -20.77
N MET A 307 -11.20 17.27 -20.29
CA MET A 307 -9.87 17.23 -20.93
C MET A 307 -9.92 16.60 -22.34
N ASP A 308 -10.91 15.77 -22.64
CA ASP A 308 -11.17 15.19 -23.96
C ASP A 308 -11.92 16.13 -24.92
N GLY A 309 -12.21 17.35 -24.47
CA GLY A 309 -12.92 18.38 -25.25
C GLY A 309 -14.44 18.31 -25.15
N GLN A 310 -15.02 17.30 -24.49
CA GLN A 310 -16.45 17.21 -24.27
C GLN A 310 -16.92 18.31 -23.30
N ILE A 311 -18.18 18.75 -23.48
CA ILE A 311 -18.85 19.66 -22.56
C ILE A 311 -19.83 18.87 -21.72
N LEU A 312 -19.65 18.94 -20.40
CA LEU A 312 -20.51 18.27 -19.44
C LEU A 312 -21.42 19.29 -18.76
N LYS A 313 -22.73 18.99 -18.76
CA LYS A 313 -23.76 19.67 -17.94
C LYS A 313 -24.23 18.68 -16.89
N THR A 314 -24.02 18.98 -15.63
CA THR A 314 -24.35 18.06 -14.53
C THR A 314 -24.57 18.80 -13.23
N ASP A 315 -25.32 18.17 -12.34
CA ASP A 315 -25.48 18.60 -10.96
C ASP A 315 -24.16 18.39 -10.21
N ILE A 316 -23.77 19.39 -9.44
CA ILE A 316 -22.61 19.30 -8.56
C ILE A 316 -23.10 19.35 -7.11
N ASN A 317 -22.81 18.27 -6.37
CA ASN A 317 -23.19 18.17 -4.96
C ASN A 317 -22.22 18.91 -4.05
N VAL A 318 -20.92 18.86 -4.36
CA VAL A 318 -19.88 19.36 -3.48
C VAL A 318 -18.66 19.81 -4.29
N ILE A 319 -17.99 20.85 -3.79
CA ILE A 319 -16.67 21.25 -4.26
C ILE A 319 -15.71 21.24 -3.07
N ALA A 320 -14.50 20.76 -3.26
CA ALA A 320 -13.42 20.82 -2.31
C ALA A 320 -12.10 21.11 -3.01
N PHE A 321 -11.11 21.56 -2.27
CA PHE A 321 -9.77 21.79 -2.78
C PHE A 321 -8.76 20.91 -2.07
N ASP A 322 -7.85 20.30 -2.84
CA ASP A 322 -6.72 19.60 -2.26
C ASP A 322 -5.65 20.60 -1.76
N LYS A 323 -4.61 20.08 -1.12
CA LYS A 323 -3.53 20.93 -0.59
C LYS A 323 -2.70 21.62 -1.68
N GLN A 324 -2.76 21.11 -2.90
CA GLN A 324 -2.08 21.70 -4.07
C GLN A 324 -2.95 22.75 -4.77
N GLY A 325 -4.20 22.88 -4.33
CA GLY A 325 -5.16 23.83 -4.85
C GLY A 325 -5.92 23.34 -6.08
N GLY A 326 -5.84 22.05 -6.40
CA GLY A 326 -6.70 21.40 -7.36
C GLY A 326 -8.15 21.39 -6.87
N MET A 327 -9.09 21.60 -7.79
CA MET A 327 -10.52 21.64 -7.51
C MET A 327 -11.14 20.27 -7.79
N TRP A 328 -11.75 19.72 -6.78
CA TRP A 328 -12.55 18.47 -6.82
C TRP A 328 -14.03 18.81 -6.77
N ALA A 329 -14.80 18.27 -7.70
CA ALA A 329 -16.25 18.42 -7.73
C ALA A 329 -16.93 17.06 -7.76
N GLY A 330 -17.79 16.79 -6.78
CA GLY A 330 -18.63 15.60 -6.70
C GLY A 330 -19.94 15.82 -7.43
N THR A 331 -20.33 14.86 -8.26
CA THR A 331 -21.57 14.91 -9.04
C THR A 331 -22.57 13.88 -8.55
N GLU A 332 -23.84 14.08 -8.89
CA GLU A 332 -24.92 13.17 -8.44
C GLU A 332 -24.86 11.79 -9.12
N ARG A 333 -24.38 11.71 -10.35
CA ARG A 333 -24.43 10.44 -11.13
C ARG A 333 -23.20 10.19 -12.02
N ARG A 334 -22.26 11.12 -12.01
CA ARG A 334 -21.14 11.09 -12.95
C ARG A 334 -19.78 10.92 -12.25
N GLY A 335 -19.75 10.59 -10.96
CA GLY A 335 -18.52 10.44 -10.18
C GLY A 335 -17.89 11.77 -9.80
N LEU A 336 -16.59 11.85 -9.90
CA LEU A 336 -15.79 12.99 -9.50
C LEU A 336 -15.18 13.70 -10.71
N LEU A 337 -15.14 15.01 -10.65
CA LEU A 337 -14.42 15.86 -11.60
C LEU A 337 -13.24 16.51 -10.87
N TYR A 338 -12.08 16.46 -11.47
CA TYR A 338 -10.87 17.11 -10.95
C TYR A 338 -10.36 18.16 -11.94
N SER A 339 -10.18 19.37 -11.48
CA SER A 339 -9.53 20.42 -12.25
C SER A 339 -8.23 20.82 -11.57
N ARG A 340 -7.16 20.74 -12.31
CA ARG A 340 -5.81 21.09 -11.84
C ARG A 340 -5.73 22.56 -11.39
N PRO A 341 -4.81 22.88 -10.45
CA PRO A 341 -4.68 24.26 -9.95
C PRO A 341 -4.25 25.25 -11.05
N PHE A 342 -3.60 24.74 -12.07
CA PHE A 342 -3.16 25.51 -13.24
C PHE A 342 -3.46 24.71 -14.50
N ASN A 343 -3.90 25.39 -15.55
CA ASN A 343 -4.02 24.76 -16.85
C ASN A 343 -2.63 24.46 -17.42
N ALA A 344 -2.51 23.32 -18.11
CA ALA A 344 -1.31 23.06 -18.87
C ALA A 344 -1.10 24.16 -19.89
N PRO A 345 0.12 24.67 -20.03
CA PRO A 345 0.40 25.76 -20.98
C PRO A 345 0.35 25.33 -22.45
N PHE A 346 0.28 23.99 -22.67
CA PHE A 346 0.20 23.42 -24.02
C PHE A 346 -1.20 23.56 -24.60
N LYS A 347 -1.27 23.90 -25.88
CA LYS A 347 -2.49 23.88 -26.68
C LYS A 347 -2.23 23.10 -27.95
N ALA A 348 -3.06 22.11 -28.22
CA ALA A 348 -3.02 21.32 -29.45
C ALA A 348 -4.20 21.72 -30.34
N TYR A 349 -3.93 21.92 -31.62
CA TYR A 349 -4.90 22.31 -32.65
C TYR A 349 -4.85 21.27 -33.76
N GLY A 350 -5.93 20.56 -33.98
CA GLY A 350 -6.06 19.59 -35.08
C GLY A 350 -5.96 20.27 -36.45
N TRP A 351 -5.68 19.48 -37.48
CA TRP A 351 -5.56 20.05 -38.84
C TRP A 351 -6.89 20.54 -39.43
N ASP A 352 -8.02 20.21 -38.86
CA ASP A 352 -9.34 20.73 -39.13
C ASP A 352 -9.56 22.15 -38.57
N ASP A 353 -8.78 22.56 -37.57
CA ASP A 353 -8.79 23.94 -37.03
C ASP A 353 -8.09 24.91 -38.02
N PRO A 354 -8.76 25.96 -38.44
CA PRO A 354 -8.15 26.97 -39.33
C PRO A 354 -6.86 27.58 -38.78
N TYR A 355 -6.73 27.70 -37.47
CA TYR A 355 -5.55 28.26 -36.79
C TYR A 355 -4.30 27.39 -36.98
N SER A 356 -4.46 26.09 -37.20
CA SER A 356 -3.34 25.17 -37.44
C SER A 356 -2.53 25.55 -38.68
N ARG A 357 -3.17 26.04 -39.74
CA ARG A 357 -2.49 26.51 -40.97
C ARG A 357 -1.68 27.76 -40.72
N GLU A 358 -2.21 28.66 -39.89
CA GLU A 358 -1.47 29.88 -39.49
C GLU A 358 -0.25 29.49 -38.65
N LEU A 359 -0.42 28.61 -37.68
CA LEU A 359 0.67 28.10 -36.84
C LEU A 359 1.74 27.38 -37.66
N TYR A 360 1.35 26.60 -38.65
CA TYR A 360 2.30 25.98 -39.59
C TYR A 360 3.11 27.03 -40.34
N SER A 361 2.46 28.08 -40.82
CA SER A 361 3.14 29.20 -41.51
C SER A 361 4.09 29.95 -40.59
N VAL A 362 3.72 30.15 -39.32
CA VAL A 362 4.57 30.75 -38.29
C VAL A 362 5.76 29.85 -38.01
N MET A 363 5.55 28.53 -37.82
CA MET A 363 6.63 27.57 -37.60
C MET A 363 7.63 27.57 -38.76
N GLU A 364 7.15 27.49 -40.02
CA GLU A 364 8.03 27.52 -41.20
C GLU A 364 8.82 28.84 -41.34
N ARG A 365 8.24 29.98 -40.92
CA ARG A 365 8.91 31.30 -40.94
C ARG A 365 10.06 31.38 -39.95
N TYR A 366 9.88 30.81 -38.72
CA TYR A 366 10.86 30.92 -37.65
C TYR A 366 11.69 29.67 -37.46
N ARG A 367 11.46 28.64 -38.27
CA ARG A 367 12.26 27.40 -38.24
C ARG A 367 13.71 27.76 -38.62
N THR A 368 14.62 27.54 -37.66
CA THR A 368 16.04 27.76 -37.87
C THR A 368 16.58 26.77 -38.91
N SER A 369 17.44 27.26 -39.80
CA SER A 369 17.90 26.56 -40.99
C SER A 369 18.54 25.21 -40.68
N LYS A 370 18.26 24.26 -41.55
CA LYS A 370 18.74 22.90 -41.67
C LYS A 370 20.27 22.81 -41.52
N THR A 371 20.75 22.35 -40.38
CA THR A 371 22.12 21.83 -40.34
C THR A 371 22.05 20.49 -41.06
N THR A 372 22.68 20.38 -42.23
CA THR A 372 22.71 19.13 -43.01
C THR A 372 23.70 18.14 -42.37
N PHE A 373 23.20 17.23 -41.56
CA PHE A 373 23.95 16.02 -41.21
C PHE A 373 23.71 14.97 -42.32
N GLN A 374 24.76 14.41 -42.86
CA GLN A 374 24.70 13.46 -44.00
C GLN A 374 24.46 11.99 -43.55
N ASP A 375 24.05 11.76 -42.32
CA ASP A 375 23.80 10.42 -41.80
C ASP A 375 22.32 10.01 -41.97
N ARG A 376 22.06 8.79 -42.46
CA ARG A 376 20.72 8.23 -42.69
C ARG A 376 19.94 7.95 -41.38
N LEU A 377 20.57 8.03 -40.23
CA LEU A 377 19.95 7.79 -38.91
C LEU A 377 19.52 9.09 -38.21
N VAL A 378 19.70 10.26 -38.85
CA VAL A 378 19.38 11.57 -38.29
C VAL A 378 17.98 11.99 -38.70
N ASN A 379 17.09 12.19 -37.72
CA ASN A 379 15.74 12.72 -37.94
C ASN A 379 15.72 14.25 -37.99
N CYS A 380 16.54 14.90 -37.15
CA CYS A 380 16.66 16.36 -37.09
C CYS A 380 18.03 16.79 -36.55
N ALA A 381 18.43 18.00 -36.89
CA ALA A 381 19.64 18.64 -36.35
C ALA A 381 19.37 20.12 -36.08
N PHE A 382 19.90 20.61 -34.96
CA PHE A 382 19.69 21.99 -34.53
C PHE A 382 20.98 22.55 -33.91
N ARG A 383 21.37 23.79 -34.28
CA ARG A 383 22.48 24.50 -33.65
C ARG A 383 21.90 25.59 -32.75
N ASP A 384 22.22 25.52 -31.47
CA ASP A 384 21.71 26.46 -30.49
C ASP A 384 22.50 27.76 -30.44
N SER A 385 22.03 28.72 -29.65
CA SER A 385 22.65 30.06 -29.53
C SER A 385 24.04 30.02 -28.89
N ARG A 386 24.40 28.95 -28.19
CA ARG A 386 25.75 28.73 -27.63
C ARG A 386 26.72 28.15 -28.65
N GLY A 387 26.21 27.76 -29.82
CA GLY A 387 26.99 27.13 -30.87
C GLY A 387 27.09 25.61 -30.72
N TRP A 388 26.36 24.98 -29.78
CA TRP A 388 26.27 23.52 -29.62
C TRP A 388 25.37 22.95 -30.71
N THR A 389 25.72 21.74 -31.15
CA THR A 389 24.93 21.03 -32.16
C THR A 389 24.18 19.89 -31.51
N TRP A 390 22.88 19.92 -31.65
CA TRP A 390 21.94 18.91 -31.16
C TRP A 390 21.46 18.06 -32.33
N VAL A 391 21.53 16.73 -32.21
CA VAL A 391 21.14 15.79 -33.26
C VAL A 391 20.11 14.81 -32.72
N GLY A 392 18.92 14.83 -33.27
CA GLY A 392 17.84 13.91 -32.97
C GLY A 392 17.92 12.64 -33.80
N THR A 393 17.93 11.50 -33.16
CA THR A 393 18.04 10.17 -33.80
C THR A 393 16.94 9.24 -33.33
N SER A 394 16.89 8.02 -33.85
CA SER A 394 16.02 6.96 -33.34
C SER A 394 16.52 6.32 -32.03
N GLN A 395 17.72 6.64 -31.58
CA GLN A 395 18.35 6.07 -30.39
C GLN A 395 18.48 7.07 -29.21
N GLY A 396 18.15 8.32 -29.42
CA GLY A 396 18.23 9.40 -28.44
C GLY A 396 18.60 10.72 -29.06
N LEU A 397 18.80 11.72 -28.20
CA LEU A 397 19.29 13.04 -28.52
C LEU A 397 20.81 13.08 -28.29
N GLN A 398 21.54 13.51 -29.29
CA GLN A 398 23.00 13.65 -29.25
C GLN A 398 23.37 15.11 -29.11
N LEU A 399 24.30 15.40 -28.20
CA LEU A 399 24.85 16.74 -28.00
C LEU A 399 26.33 16.74 -28.35
N TYR A 400 26.70 17.61 -29.32
CA TYR A 400 28.05 18.00 -29.65
C TYR A 400 28.30 19.41 -29.17
N ARG A 401 29.21 19.61 -28.23
CA ARG A 401 29.52 20.96 -27.68
C ARG A 401 30.49 21.73 -28.56
N SER A 402 31.28 21.04 -29.38
CA SER A 402 32.22 21.56 -30.32
C SER A 402 32.18 20.78 -31.64
N GLU A 403 32.51 21.42 -32.74
CA GLU A 403 32.66 20.76 -34.05
C GLU A 403 33.77 19.68 -34.06
N ASN A 404 34.67 19.73 -33.07
CA ASN A 404 35.77 18.77 -32.95
C ASN A 404 35.40 17.53 -32.05
N ASP A 405 34.20 17.52 -31.48
CA ASP A 405 33.77 16.40 -30.61
C ASP A 405 33.59 15.12 -31.46
N LYS A 406 34.42 14.10 -31.19
CA LYS A 406 34.35 12.82 -31.88
C LYS A 406 33.20 11.92 -31.38
N LEU A 407 32.76 12.12 -30.14
CA LEU A 407 31.70 11.36 -29.51
C LEU A 407 30.69 12.34 -28.89
N PRO A 408 29.39 12.18 -29.19
CA PRO A 408 28.37 13.01 -28.58
C PRO A 408 28.06 12.58 -27.15
N GLN A 409 27.58 13.52 -26.33
CA GLN A 409 26.86 13.18 -25.11
C GLN A 409 25.46 12.67 -25.50
N MET A 410 25.15 11.44 -25.18
CA MET A 410 23.83 10.83 -25.44
C MET A 410 22.86 11.18 -24.32
N ILE A 411 21.63 11.54 -24.70
CA ILE A 411 20.50 11.76 -23.80
C ILE A 411 19.39 10.82 -24.26
N THR A 412 18.92 9.99 -23.35
CA THR A 412 17.99 8.90 -23.63
C THR A 412 16.81 8.92 -22.63
N ARG A 413 15.94 7.91 -22.70
CA ARG A 413 14.91 7.71 -21.68
C ARG A 413 15.46 7.56 -20.27
N ARG A 414 16.68 7.04 -20.12
CA ARG A 414 17.34 6.94 -18.79
C ARG A 414 17.66 8.30 -18.20
N ASP A 415 17.84 9.29 -19.05
CA ASP A 415 18.13 10.68 -18.66
C ASP A 415 16.86 11.54 -18.54
N GLY A 416 15.66 10.95 -18.81
CA GLY A 416 14.36 11.59 -18.64
C GLY A 416 13.60 11.91 -19.95
N LEU A 417 14.09 11.55 -21.14
CA LEU A 417 13.30 11.66 -22.37
C LEU A 417 12.09 10.72 -22.33
N LEU A 418 10.94 11.16 -22.85
CA LEU A 418 9.76 10.30 -22.98
C LEU A 418 9.98 9.15 -23.95
N ASN A 419 10.68 9.40 -25.04
CA ASN A 419 10.99 8.41 -26.06
C ASN A 419 12.39 8.68 -26.64
N ASN A 420 13.08 7.62 -27.05
CA ASN A 420 14.39 7.75 -27.67
C ASN A 420 14.33 8.27 -29.13
N VAL A 421 13.18 8.11 -29.80
CA VAL A 421 13.04 8.61 -31.18
C VAL A 421 12.75 10.08 -31.14
N VAL A 422 13.73 10.90 -31.48
CA VAL A 422 13.68 12.36 -31.48
C VAL A 422 13.46 12.86 -32.92
N HIS A 423 12.42 13.69 -33.09
CA HIS A 423 11.99 14.18 -34.41
C HIS A 423 12.23 15.65 -34.65
N SER A 424 12.11 16.47 -33.61
CA SER A 424 12.27 17.91 -33.77
C SER A 424 12.95 18.54 -32.55
N ILE A 425 13.68 19.63 -32.78
CA ILE A 425 14.43 20.33 -31.74
C ILE A 425 14.30 21.86 -31.99
N THR A 426 14.10 22.61 -30.91
CA THR A 426 14.15 24.07 -30.93
C THR A 426 14.69 24.62 -29.62
N GLU A 427 15.19 25.85 -29.61
CA GLU A 427 15.66 26.53 -28.39
C GLU A 427 14.66 27.62 -28.02
N ASP A 428 14.36 27.79 -26.73
CA ASP A 428 13.53 28.88 -26.24
C ASP A 428 14.34 30.17 -25.91
N LEU A 429 13.64 31.25 -25.55
CA LEU A 429 14.26 32.54 -25.19
C LEU A 429 15.10 32.51 -23.91
N ASP A 430 14.97 31.42 -23.09
CA ASP A 430 15.76 31.19 -21.89
C ASP A 430 16.87 30.15 -22.14
N HIS A 431 17.16 29.91 -23.43
CA HIS A 431 18.21 28.97 -23.86
C HIS A 431 18.04 27.52 -23.42
N GLN A 432 16.78 27.06 -23.19
CA GLN A 432 16.46 25.66 -22.94
C GLN A 432 16.14 24.97 -24.27
N ILE A 433 16.40 23.67 -24.35
CA ILE A 433 16.21 22.89 -25.58
C ILE A 433 14.93 22.09 -25.49
N TRP A 434 14.01 22.32 -26.40
CA TRP A 434 12.74 21.61 -26.51
C TRP A 434 12.79 20.56 -27.61
N VAL A 435 12.34 19.38 -27.32
CA VAL A 435 12.49 18.18 -28.15
C VAL A 435 11.15 17.52 -28.36
N GLY A 436 10.71 17.39 -29.61
CA GLY A 436 9.55 16.58 -29.98
C GLY A 436 9.97 15.14 -30.27
N THR A 437 9.32 14.19 -29.62
CA THR A 437 9.63 12.76 -29.73
C THR A 437 8.49 11.99 -30.39
N SER A 438 8.60 10.66 -30.54
CA SER A 438 7.46 9.80 -30.93
C SER A 438 6.39 9.67 -29.85
N TYR A 439 6.58 10.24 -28.67
CA TYR A 439 5.67 10.12 -27.54
C TYR A 439 5.70 11.36 -26.65
N GLY A 440 5.28 12.51 -27.20
CA GLY A 440 5.23 13.77 -26.45
C GLY A 440 6.48 14.65 -26.59
N ILE A 441 6.59 15.65 -25.72
CA ILE A 441 7.61 16.70 -25.74
C ILE A 441 8.51 16.58 -24.53
N SER A 442 9.81 16.83 -24.69
CA SER A 442 10.78 16.91 -23.59
C SER A 442 11.53 18.22 -23.63
N CYS A 443 11.88 18.77 -22.47
CA CYS A 443 12.73 19.97 -22.33
C CYS A 443 14.03 19.58 -21.64
N VAL A 444 15.15 19.78 -22.29
CA VAL A 444 16.48 19.66 -21.71
C VAL A 444 16.82 20.96 -21.01
N VAL A 445 16.81 20.97 -19.70
CA VAL A 445 17.09 22.14 -18.87
C VAL A 445 18.59 22.29 -18.70
N ILE A 446 19.12 23.45 -19.14
CA ILE A 446 20.53 23.76 -19.11
C ILE A 446 20.80 24.85 -18.08
N LYS A 447 21.77 24.60 -17.20
CA LYS A 447 22.16 25.51 -16.14
C LYS A 447 23.69 25.57 -16.05
N ASN A 448 24.25 26.78 -16.04
CA ASN A 448 25.69 27.00 -15.96
C ASN A 448 26.50 26.21 -17.03
N GLY A 449 25.97 26.12 -18.26
CA GLY A 449 26.62 25.40 -19.36
C GLY A 449 26.59 23.87 -19.26
N ASN A 450 25.80 23.29 -18.33
CA ASN A 450 25.61 21.85 -18.18
C ASN A 450 24.13 21.48 -18.25
N ILE A 451 23.83 20.24 -18.68
CA ILE A 451 22.50 19.69 -18.59
C ILE A 451 22.20 19.48 -17.10
N ASP A 452 21.18 20.16 -16.61
CA ASP A 452 20.72 20.02 -15.22
C ASP A 452 19.80 18.80 -15.12
N TYR A 453 18.72 18.76 -15.87
CA TYR A 453 17.79 17.62 -15.96
C TYR A 453 16.96 17.69 -17.25
N VAL A 454 16.19 16.63 -17.52
CA VAL A 454 15.20 16.60 -18.59
C VAL A 454 13.80 16.57 -17.98
N SER A 455 12.96 17.53 -18.38
CA SER A 455 11.54 17.58 -18.00
C SER A 455 10.69 17.13 -19.18
N SER A 456 9.74 16.26 -18.98
CA SER A 456 8.98 15.65 -20.07
C SER A 456 7.47 15.86 -19.90
N TYR A 457 6.73 15.96 -21.00
CA TYR A 457 5.33 16.37 -21.07
C TYR A 457 4.58 15.48 -22.05
N ASN A 458 3.44 14.94 -21.62
CA ASN A 458 2.61 13.99 -22.37
C ASN A 458 1.12 14.38 -22.32
N ASP A 459 0.22 13.40 -22.52
CA ASP A 459 -1.24 13.57 -22.46
C ASP A 459 -1.74 14.18 -21.15
N PHE A 460 -1.08 13.86 -20.03
CA PHE A 460 -1.38 14.52 -18.76
C PHE A 460 -1.16 16.03 -18.79
N ASP A 461 -0.25 16.50 -19.63
CA ASP A 461 0.02 17.93 -19.84
C ASP A 461 -0.73 18.50 -21.05
N LEU A 462 -1.67 17.76 -21.63
CA LEU A 462 -2.38 18.06 -22.89
C LEU A 462 -1.47 18.09 -24.11
N VAL A 463 -0.37 17.38 -24.08
CA VAL A 463 0.49 17.14 -25.24
C VAL A 463 0.01 15.85 -25.92
N PRO A 464 -0.30 15.86 -27.22
CA PRO A 464 -0.74 14.68 -27.93
C PRO A 464 0.27 13.54 -27.87
N ILE A 465 -0.20 12.30 -27.61
CA ILE A 465 0.61 11.08 -27.65
C ILE A 465 0.73 10.61 -29.10
N GLU A 466 1.52 11.29 -29.87
CA GLU A 466 1.76 10.97 -31.28
C GLU A 466 3.18 11.37 -31.66
N ALA A 467 3.63 10.90 -32.82
CA ALA A 467 4.95 11.26 -33.32
C ALA A 467 4.97 12.71 -33.80
N PHE A 468 6.00 13.44 -33.42
CA PHE A 468 6.26 14.77 -33.95
C PHE A 468 6.90 14.69 -35.32
N ALA A 469 6.73 15.73 -36.13
CA ALA A 469 7.29 15.80 -37.45
C ALA A 469 8.80 16.10 -37.41
N ASN A 470 9.56 15.50 -38.34
CA ASN A 470 10.99 15.74 -38.47
C ASN A 470 11.27 17.22 -38.77
N ASN A 471 12.13 17.85 -37.98
CA ASN A 471 12.40 19.28 -38.01
C ASN A 471 11.17 20.19 -37.87
N GLY A 472 10.07 19.68 -37.35
CA GLY A 472 8.80 20.38 -37.15
C GLY A 472 8.73 21.16 -35.86
N ALA A 473 9.68 22.05 -35.58
CA ALA A 473 9.68 22.89 -34.38
C ALA A 473 10.30 24.29 -34.67
N ALA A 474 9.75 25.30 -34.00
CA ALA A 474 10.27 26.67 -34.02
C ALA A 474 9.92 27.40 -32.73
N CYS A 475 10.72 28.41 -32.39
CA CYS A 475 10.43 29.41 -31.36
C CYS A 475 10.29 30.77 -31.98
N THR A 476 9.19 31.48 -31.69
CA THR A 476 8.97 32.83 -32.21
C THR A 476 9.73 33.89 -31.40
N PRO A 477 9.95 35.08 -31.91
CA PRO A 477 10.59 36.18 -31.18
C PRO A 477 9.86 36.56 -29.88
N GLU A 478 8.56 36.32 -29.81
CA GLU A 478 7.73 36.53 -28.61
C GLU A 478 7.87 35.41 -27.58
N GLY A 479 8.59 34.33 -27.94
CA GLY A 479 8.87 33.19 -27.07
C GLY A 479 7.80 32.11 -27.09
N MET A 480 6.92 32.08 -28.07
CA MET A 480 6.00 30.97 -28.32
C MET A 480 6.76 29.86 -29.05
N VAL A 481 6.76 28.67 -28.46
CA VAL A 481 7.22 27.46 -29.15
C VAL A 481 6.05 26.84 -29.88
N VAL A 482 6.29 26.53 -31.18
CA VAL A 482 5.34 25.85 -32.05
C VAL A 482 5.98 24.56 -32.53
N MET A 483 5.28 23.43 -32.35
CA MET A 483 5.73 22.11 -32.77
C MET A 483 4.64 21.38 -33.56
N GLN A 484 5.04 20.77 -34.66
CA GLN A 484 4.17 19.97 -35.50
C GLN A 484 4.20 18.50 -35.03
N SER A 485 3.06 17.91 -34.76
CA SER A 485 2.87 16.47 -34.62
C SER A 485 2.12 15.90 -35.84
N LEU A 486 1.78 14.62 -35.80
CA LEU A 486 1.10 13.93 -36.90
C LEU A 486 -0.25 14.59 -37.21
N ASP A 487 -1.08 14.76 -36.18
CA ASP A 487 -2.47 15.20 -36.33
C ASP A 487 -2.72 16.61 -35.77
N HIS A 488 -1.72 17.22 -35.10
CA HIS A 488 -1.89 18.54 -34.44
C HIS A 488 -0.72 19.48 -34.64
N MET A 489 -1.02 20.78 -34.47
CA MET A 489 -0.04 21.80 -34.16
C MET A 489 -0.07 22.10 -32.67
N VAL A 490 1.06 21.95 -32.01
CA VAL A 490 1.18 22.14 -30.54
C VAL A 490 1.90 23.49 -30.29
N THR A 491 1.30 24.33 -29.44
CA THR A 491 1.90 25.61 -29.05
C THR A 491 1.95 25.77 -27.54
N PHE A 492 2.98 26.52 -27.09
CA PHE A 492 3.11 26.85 -25.67
C PHE A 492 4.13 27.98 -25.46
N PHE A 493 4.07 28.58 -24.28
CA PHE A 493 5.04 29.59 -23.85
C PHE A 493 5.87 29.03 -22.67
N PRO A 494 7.14 28.66 -22.86
CA PRO A 494 8.00 28.11 -21.80
C PRO A 494 8.08 28.96 -20.53
N ARG A 495 8.02 30.29 -20.64
CA ARG A 495 8.05 31.21 -19.50
C ARG A 495 6.82 31.08 -18.59
N GLN A 496 5.66 30.70 -19.15
CA GLN A 496 4.46 30.44 -18.34
C GLN A 496 4.65 29.21 -17.46
N MET A 497 5.38 28.17 -17.90
CA MET A 497 5.72 26.98 -17.12
C MET A 497 6.61 27.34 -15.95
N LYS A 498 7.64 28.13 -16.11
CA LYS A 498 8.52 28.60 -15.02
C LYS A 498 7.74 29.38 -13.95
N THR A 499 6.73 30.12 -14.36
CA THR A 499 5.85 30.84 -13.44
C THR A 499 4.98 29.89 -12.66
N ILE A 500 4.55 28.79 -13.28
CA ILE A 500 3.83 27.68 -12.61
C ILE A 500 4.76 26.97 -11.65
N ASP A 501 5.94 26.55 -12.09
CA ASP A 501 6.93 25.87 -11.26
C ASP A 501 7.42 26.73 -10.08
N GLY A 502 7.53 28.05 -10.26
CA GLY A 502 7.87 28.99 -9.19
C GLY A 502 6.76 29.21 -8.17
N LYS A 503 5.49 29.05 -8.56
CA LYS A 503 4.32 29.12 -7.66
C LYS A 503 3.99 27.78 -7.01
N THR A 504 4.47 26.68 -7.57
CA THR A 504 4.18 25.30 -7.14
C THR A 504 5.24 24.77 -6.17
N ASN A 505 5.72 25.57 -5.22
CA ASN A 505 6.40 25.01 -4.04
C ASN A 505 5.40 24.19 -3.19
N PHE A 506 4.68 23.25 -3.85
CA PHE A 506 3.86 22.30 -3.15
C PHE A 506 4.81 21.32 -2.47
N ALA A 507 4.77 21.30 -1.16
CA ALA A 507 5.42 20.26 -0.39
C ALA A 507 4.74 18.93 -0.72
N ILE A 508 5.27 18.18 -1.67
CA ILE A 508 4.93 16.79 -1.86
C ILE A 508 5.68 15.96 -0.83
N SER A 509 4.98 15.21 -0.05
CA SER A 509 5.56 14.41 1.04
C SER A 509 5.24 12.94 0.84
N PRO A 510 6.23 12.04 0.91
CA PRO A 510 5.99 10.62 0.73
C PRO A 510 5.07 10.09 1.84
N LYS A 511 4.10 9.26 1.47
CA LYS A 511 3.18 8.56 2.36
C LYS A 511 3.14 7.09 2.01
N LEU A 512 3.28 6.23 3.01
CA LEU A 512 3.03 4.81 2.86
C LEU A 512 1.50 4.60 2.76
N ILE A 513 1.04 3.94 1.70
CA ILE A 513 -0.38 3.72 1.43
C ILE A 513 -0.78 2.25 1.48
N GLN A 514 0.11 1.35 1.11
CA GLN A 514 -0.08 -0.08 1.18
C GLN A 514 1.18 -0.76 1.69
N PHE A 515 0.98 -1.85 2.40
CA PHE A 515 2.04 -2.62 3.01
C PHE A 515 1.72 -4.11 2.91
N PHE A 516 2.66 -4.89 2.40
CA PHE A 516 2.50 -6.33 2.22
C PHE A 516 3.63 -7.06 2.95
N VAL A 517 3.28 -8.11 3.65
CA VAL A 517 4.22 -9.04 4.30
C VAL A 517 4.03 -10.42 3.69
N ASN A 518 5.10 -10.99 3.14
CA ASN A 518 5.09 -12.29 2.45
C ASN A 518 3.98 -12.39 1.37
N GLY A 519 3.66 -11.26 0.70
CA GLY A 519 2.64 -11.16 -0.33
C GLY A 519 1.21 -10.89 0.17
N ASN A 520 0.96 -10.90 1.48
CA ASN A 520 -0.34 -10.58 2.06
C ASN A 520 -0.41 -9.11 2.44
N GLU A 521 -1.47 -8.42 2.03
CA GLU A 521 -1.72 -7.03 2.45
C GLU A 521 -1.98 -6.99 3.96
N VAL A 522 -1.37 -6.01 4.64
CA VAL A 522 -1.51 -5.80 6.09
C VAL A 522 -2.35 -4.55 6.34
N LYS A 523 -3.47 -4.72 7.03
CA LYS A 523 -4.34 -3.62 7.48
C LYS A 523 -4.30 -3.50 9.00
N ALA A 524 -4.73 -2.34 9.51
CA ALA A 524 -4.76 -2.09 10.95
C ALA A 524 -5.53 -3.19 11.72
N GLY A 525 -4.90 -3.81 12.70
CA GLY A 525 -5.47 -4.85 13.54
C GLY A 525 -5.59 -6.24 12.89
N ASP A 526 -5.05 -6.43 11.66
CA ASP A 526 -5.03 -7.76 11.05
C ASP A 526 -3.99 -8.65 11.73
N GLU A 527 -4.38 -9.88 12.01
CA GLU A 527 -3.53 -10.90 12.64
C GLU A 527 -2.85 -11.74 11.56
N ILE A 528 -1.53 -11.71 11.49
CA ILE A 528 -0.72 -12.53 10.57
C ILE A 528 0.23 -13.39 11.40
N ASP A 529 0.12 -14.70 11.26
CA ASP A 529 0.90 -15.69 12.03
C ASP A 529 0.76 -15.51 13.56
N GLY A 530 -0.46 -15.15 14.03
CA GLY A 530 -0.76 -14.93 15.43
C GLY A 530 -0.18 -13.64 16.02
N HIS A 531 0.18 -12.69 15.17
CA HIS A 531 0.76 -11.40 15.55
C HIS A 531 0.08 -10.25 14.80
N VAL A 532 -0.36 -9.22 15.52
CA VAL A 532 -0.81 -7.96 14.94
C VAL A 532 0.41 -7.10 14.62
N ILE A 533 0.70 -6.92 13.32
CA ILE A 533 1.88 -6.19 12.86
C ILE A 533 1.70 -4.68 13.04
N ILE A 534 0.51 -4.16 12.75
CA ILE A 534 0.17 -2.74 12.91
C ILE A 534 -1.19 -2.58 13.60
N ASP A 535 -1.25 -1.66 14.55
CA ASP A 535 -2.46 -1.31 15.32
C ASP A 535 -3.22 -0.10 14.75
N ARG A 536 -2.62 0.55 13.76
CA ARG A 536 -3.14 1.78 13.13
C ARG A 536 -3.02 1.71 11.61
N ALA A 537 -3.72 2.63 10.92
CA ALA A 537 -3.67 2.73 9.46
C ALA A 537 -2.24 2.85 8.94
N VAL A 538 -1.96 2.18 7.83
CA VAL A 538 -0.65 2.16 7.17
C VAL A 538 -0.07 3.57 6.96
N THR A 539 -0.94 4.54 6.63
CA THR A 539 -0.58 5.96 6.44
C THR A 539 -0.04 6.66 7.69
N ARG A 540 -0.21 6.06 8.87
CA ARG A 540 0.20 6.61 10.18
C ARG A 540 1.30 5.82 10.87
N VAL A 541 1.71 4.72 10.27
CA VAL A 541 2.79 3.87 10.80
C VAL A 541 4.13 4.46 10.39
N SER A 542 5.04 4.59 11.33
CA SER A 542 6.44 4.98 11.10
C SER A 542 7.43 3.90 11.52
N GLU A 543 6.96 2.89 12.25
CA GLU A 543 7.76 1.78 12.76
C GLU A 543 6.93 0.51 12.78
N ILE A 544 7.51 -0.61 12.35
CA ILE A 544 6.92 -1.94 12.45
C ILE A 544 7.90 -2.94 13.03
N ASN A 545 7.34 -3.92 13.75
CA ASN A 545 8.06 -5.04 14.32
C ASN A 545 7.59 -6.32 13.67
N LEU A 546 8.51 -7.06 13.05
CA LEU A 546 8.25 -8.28 12.29
C LEU A 546 8.90 -9.48 12.95
N ASN A 547 8.28 -10.63 12.80
CA ASN A 547 8.90 -11.89 13.16
C ASN A 547 9.94 -12.29 12.10
N TYR A 548 10.89 -13.15 12.45
CA TYR A 548 11.98 -13.58 11.58
C TYR A 548 11.51 -14.24 10.25
N ASN A 549 10.32 -14.82 10.23
CA ASN A 549 9.69 -15.45 9.06
C ASN A 549 8.90 -14.44 8.19
N GLN A 550 8.70 -13.21 8.67
CA GLN A 550 8.01 -12.11 7.98
C GLN A 550 9.03 -11.18 7.32
N ASN A 551 9.87 -11.71 6.46
CA ASN A 551 11.08 -11.06 5.96
C ASN A 551 11.03 -10.63 4.49
N SER A 552 9.89 -10.80 3.82
CA SER A 552 9.65 -10.31 2.46
C SER A 552 8.58 -9.24 2.50
N LEU A 553 8.94 -8.01 2.16
CA LEU A 553 8.09 -6.84 2.28
C LEU A 553 7.91 -6.16 0.94
N THR A 554 6.70 -5.69 0.68
CA THR A 554 6.42 -4.72 -0.38
C THR A 554 5.75 -3.51 0.23
N LEU A 555 6.33 -2.35 0.01
CA LEU A 555 5.90 -1.07 0.54
C LEU A 555 5.52 -0.18 -0.63
N VAL A 556 4.30 0.32 -0.64
CA VAL A 556 3.82 1.22 -1.70
C VAL A 556 3.69 2.63 -1.15
N PHE A 557 4.50 3.53 -1.68
CA PHE A 557 4.50 4.93 -1.31
C PHE A 557 3.90 5.78 -2.43
N THR A 558 3.17 6.82 -2.03
CA THR A 558 2.73 7.91 -2.90
C THR A 558 3.29 9.24 -2.40
N ALA A 559 3.43 10.20 -3.28
CA ALA A 559 3.76 11.59 -2.90
C ALA A 559 2.52 12.47 -2.73
N LEU A 560 1.31 11.94 -2.93
CA LEU A 560 0.05 12.68 -3.02
C LEU A 560 0.15 13.86 -4.02
N ASN A 561 0.86 13.64 -5.12
CA ASN A 561 0.98 14.63 -6.17
C ASN A 561 -0.21 14.52 -7.13
N TYR A 562 -1.30 15.23 -6.83
CA TYR A 562 -2.51 15.26 -7.67
C TYR A 562 -2.29 16.02 -8.97
N PHE A 563 -1.40 17.00 -8.95
CA PHE A 563 -1.20 17.90 -10.07
C PHE A 563 -0.45 17.24 -11.24
N ARG A 564 0.66 16.56 -10.94
CA ARG A 564 1.50 15.85 -11.92
C ARG A 564 2.10 14.59 -11.32
N PRO A 565 1.31 13.54 -11.13
CA PRO A 565 1.77 12.34 -10.44
C PRO A 565 2.97 11.69 -11.14
N GLN A 566 2.99 11.67 -12.48
CA GLN A 566 4.09 11.09 -13.26
C GLN A 566 5.42 11.88 -13.15
N HIS A 567 5.37 13.18 -12.79
CA HIS A 567 6.55 14.01 -12.57
C HIS A 567 7.09 13.91 -11.14
N THR A 568 6.76 12.82 -10.43
CA THR A 568 7.25 12.59 -9.09
C THR A 568 8.55 11.77 -9.14
N TYR A 569 9.60 12.33 -8.58
CA TYR A 569 10.86 11.63 -8.33
C TYR A 569 10.91 11.23 -6.87
N PHE A 570 11.35 10.01 -6.62
CA PHE A 570 11.62 9.49 -5.29
C PHE A 570 13.11 9.28 -5.14
N ARG A 571 13.68 9.73 -4.03
CA ARG A 571 15.03 9.39 -3.63
C ARG A 571 14.95 8.55 -2.36
N VAL A 572 15.49 7.33 -2.43
CA VAL A 572 15.34 6.31 -1.38
C VAL A 572 16.71 5.78 -0.99
N ARG A 573 16.90 5.56 0.30
CA ARG A 573 17.97 4.70 0.84
C ARG A 573 17.43 3.86 1.99
N VAL A 574 18.03 2.68 2.20
CA VAL A 574 17.64 1.76 3.26
C VAL A 574 18.87 1.49 4.13
N ILE A 575 19.00 2.26 5.20
CA ILE A 575 20.10 2.15 6.15
C ILE A 575 20.07 0.76 6.79
N GLY A 576 21.20 0.07 6.78
CA GLY A 576 21.33 -1.33 7.19
C GLY A 576 21.23 -2.36 6.08
N LEU A 577 20.86 -1.92 4.83
CA LEU A 577 20.86 -2.76 3.64
C LEU A 577 21.68 -2.12 2.52
N ASP A 578 21.33 -0.88 2.16
CA ASP A 578 22.05 -0.05 1.19
C ASP A 578 21.96 1.43 1.62
N ASP A 579 23.07 1.98 2.05
CA ASP A 579 23.15 3.35 2.58
C ASP A 579 23.24 4.42 1.47
N GLN A 580 23.32 4.00 0.20
CA GLN A 580 23.38 4.92 -0.94
C GLN A 580 21.98 5.40 -1.34
N TRP A 581 21.93 6.67 -1.78
CA TRP A 581 20.71 7.24 -2.33
C TRP A 581 20.47 6.79 -3.76
N HIS A 582 19.33 6.16 -4.01
CA HIS A 582 18.84 5.80 -5.33
C HIS A 582 17.67 6.70 -5.71
N ILE A 583 17.67 7.17 -6.96
CA ILE A 583 16.61 8.02 -7.51
C ILE A 583 15.76 7.16 -8.43
N TYR A 584 14.44 7.24 -8.26
CA TYR A 584 13.45 6.51 -9.03
C TYR A 584 12.41 7.45 -9.60
N SER A 585 11.96 7.17 -10.83
CA SER A 585 10.90 7.90 -11.51
C SER A 585 10.05 6.98 -12.38
N SER A 586 8.87 7.39 -12.77
CA SER A 586 7.98 6.63 -13.65
C SER A 586 8.48 6.54 -15.10
N TYR A 587 9.51 7.33 -15.45
CA TYR A 587 10.08 7.37 -16.81
C TYR A 587 11.11 6.28 -17.07
N GLU A 588 11.59 5.59 -16.02
CA GLU A 588 12.56 4.51 -16.17
C GLU A 588 11.92 3.23 -16.70
N PRO A 589 12.56 2.52 -17.65
CA PRO A 589 12.12 1.19 -18.03
C PRO A 589 12.32 0.23 -16.84
N ASN A 590 11.33 -0.59 -16.51
CA ASN A 590 11.25 -1.44 -15.30
C ASN A 590 11.16 -0.63 -13.99
N ALA A 591 10.44 0.47 -14.04
CA ALA A 591 10.35 1.39 -12.94
C ALA A 591 9.76 0.73 -11.70
N ILE A 592 10.48 0.85 -10.61
CA ILE A 592 9.95 0.64 -9.25
C ILE A 592 8.83 1.66 -8.96
N VAL A 593 8.85 2.80 -9.67
CA VAL A 593 7.75 3.75 -9.71
C VAL A 593 6.86 3.43 -10.90
N ASP A 594 5.60 3.13 -10.65
CA ASP A 594 4.62 2.83 -11.69
C ASP A 594 4.21 4.10 -12.49
N LYS A 595 3.44 3.91 -13.57
CA LYS A 595 2.95 5.02 -14.40
C LYS A 595 2.05 6.00 -13.65
N SER A 596 1.52 5.58 -12.53
CA SER A 596 0.66 6.39 -11.66
C SER A 596 1.47 7.23 -10.66
N GLY A 597 2.80 7.11 -10.63
CA GLY A 597 3.66 7.83 -9.69
C GLY A 597 3.72 7.23 -8.31
N ARG A 598 3.45 5.92 -8.15
CA ARG A 598 3.62 5.17 -6.89
C ARG A 598 4.94 4.43 -6.89
N LEU A 599 5.66 4.52 -5.79
CA LEU A 599 6.90 3.78 -5.55
C LEU A 599 6.57 2.41 -4.91
N HIS A 600 6.95 1.32 -5.58
CA HIS A 600 6.83 -0.06 -5.09
C HIS A 600 8.17 -0.56 -4.59
N LEU A 601 8.50 -0.26 -3.35
CA LEU A 601 9.76 -0.68 -2.73
C LEU A 601 9.65 -2.12 -2.23
N GLN A 602 10.42 -3.03 -2.83
CA GLN A 602 10.47 -4.43 -2.44
C GLN A 602 11.75 -4.72 -1.65
N LEU A 603 11.59 -5.26 -0.45
CA LEU A 603 12.67 -5.68 0.42
C LEU A 603 12.52 -7.19 0.67
N MET A 604 13.44 -7.99 0.15
CA MET A 604 13.35 -9.44 0.21
C MET A 604 14.44 -10.03 1.09
N ALA A 605 14.08 -11.12 1.79
CA ALA A 605 15.01 -11.90 2.61
C ALA A 605 15.76 -11.06 3.66
N LEU A 606 15.05 -10.13 4.31
CA LEU A 606 15.62 -9.31 5.39
C LEU A 606 16.14 -10.20 6.51
N GLN A 607 17.38 -9.96 6.91
CA GLN A 607 17.96 -10.62 8.07
C GLN A 607 17.43 -10.00 9.37
N PRO A 608 17.43 -10.73 10.49
CA PRO A 608 17.11 -10.15 11.78
C PRO A 608 17.98 -8.93 12.08
N GLY A 609 17.33 -7.80 12.37
CA GLY A 609 18.00 -6.50 12.59
C GLY A 609 17.04 -5.34 12.47
N SER A 610 17.56 -4.12 12.56
CA SER A 610 16.80 -2.88 12.39
C SER A 610 17.24 -2.18 11.10
N TYR A 611 16.27 -1.80 10.29
CA TYR A 611 16.45 -1.11 9.02
C TYR A 611 15.71 0.22 9.06
N GLN A 612 16.33 1.28 8.53
CA GLN A 612 15.68 2.57 8.41
C GLN A 612 15.57 2.96 6.94
N ILE A 613 14.34 3.06 6.45
CA ILE A 613 14.04 3.57 5.11
C ILE A 613 13.96 5.10 5.22
N GLU A 614 14.74 5.78 4.40
CA GLU A 614 14.65 7.23 4.22
C GLU A 614 14.22 7.54 2.80
N ILE A 615 13.13 8.32 2.68
CA ILE A 615 12.53 8.67 1.39
C ILE A 615 12.39 10.19 1.32
N GLN A 616 12.74 10.73 0.16
CA GLN A 616 12.43 12.10 -0.21
C GLN A 616 11.70 12.12 -1.54
N THR A 617 10.83 13.08 -1.72
CA THR A 617 10.08 13.28 -2.97
C THR A 617 10.38 14.67 -3.54
N SER A 618 10.39 14.76 -4.85
CA SER A 618 10.58 16.02 -5.56
C SER A 618 9.91 15.98 -6.93
N MET A 619 9.56 17.13 -7.45
CA MET A 619 9.21 17.32 -8.87
C MET A 619 10.43 17.64 -9.74
N ASN A 620 11.61 17.77 -9.13
CA ASN A 620 12.88 18.05 -9.81
C ASN A 620 13.96 17.10 -9.25
N PRO A 621 14.61 16.26 -10.08
CA PRO A 621 15.57 15.26 -9.65
C PRO A 621 16.82 15.85 -8.97
N ASN A 622 17.08 17.15 -9.13
CA ASN A 622 18.25 17.82 -8.56
C ASN A 622 17.93 18.72 -7.35
N LYS A 623 16.66 18.84 -6.97
CA LYS A 623 16.23 19.66 -5.83
C LYS A 623 15.44 18.81 -4.84
N TRP A 624 16.04 18.50 -3.71
CA TRP A 624 15.45 17.64 -2.67
C TRP A 624 15.15 18.44 -1.41
N GLU A 625 14.09 18.04 -0.69
CA GLU A 625 13.84 18.57 0.65
C GLU A 625 14.96 18.14 1.62
N THR A 626 15.22 18.98 2.61
CA THR A 626 16.31 18.74 3.57
C THR A 626 16.03 17.62 4.55
N THR A 627 14.76 17.38 4.89
CA THR A 627 14.35 16.37 5.86
C THR A 627 13.70 15.17 5.17
N PRO A 628 14.34 13.98 5.19
CA PRO A 628 13.72 12.78 4.65
C PRO A 628 12.60 12.28 5.55
N TYR A 629 11.59 11.69 4.94
CA TYR A 629 10.61 10.85 5.64
C TYR A 629 11.30 9.56 6.07
N LYS A 630 11.14 9.20 7.35
CA LYS A 630 11.80 8.05 7.96
C LYS A 630 10.79 6.99 8.35
N TRP A 631 11.13 5.75 8.05
CA TRP A 631 10.34 4.60 8.40
C TRP A 631 11.24 3.48 8.88
N THR A 632 10.91 2.85 10.02
CA THR A 632 11.77 1.86 10.68
C THR A 632 11.16 0.47 10.60
N ILE A 633 11.97 -0.51 10.24
CA ILE A 633 11.61 -1.92 10.22
C ILE A 633 12.50 -2.66 11.19
N ASN A 634 11.92 -3.34 12.17
CA ASN A 634 12.62 -4.21 13.09
C ASN A 634 12.23 -5.66 12.80
N VAL A 635 13.18 -6.48 12.38
CA VAL A 635 12.99 -7.91 12.19
C VAL A 635 13.55 -8.64 13.40
N ASN A 636 12.68 -9.30 14.15
CA ASN A 636 13.05 -10.03 15.36
C ASN A 636 13.94 -11.23 15.06
N GLN A 637 14.83 -11.56 15.98
CA GLN A 637 15.60 -12.78 15.89
C GLN A 637 14.73 -14.01 16.16
N PRO A 638 14.98 -15.15 15.49
CA PRO A 638 14.31 -16.39 15.82
C PRO A 638 14.64 -16.80 17.27
N TRP A 639 13.64 -17.36 17.96
CA TRP A 639 13.75 -17.70 19.39
C TRP A 639 14.97 -18.59 19.70
N TRP A 640 15.38 -19.46 18.75
CA TRP A 640 16.54 -20.33 18.93
C TRP A 640 17.90 -19.60 18.84
N ARG A 641 17.93 -18.36 18.39
CA ARG A 641 19.10 -17.46 18.42
C ARG A 641 19.09 -16.50 19.62
N SER A 642 18.09 -16.62 20.50
CA SER A 642 18.07 -15.78 21.70
C SER A 642 19.18 -16.17 22.67
N THR A 643 19.75 -15.20 23.37
CA THR A 643 20.79 -15.43 24.39
C THR A 643 20.36 -16.45 25.44
N GLY A 644 19.08 -16.48 25.78
CA GLY A 644 18.52 -17.48 26.72
C GLY A 644 18.64 -18.93 26.24
N VAL A 645 18.43 -19.17 24.92
CA VAL A 645 18.59 -20.51 24.35
C VAL A 645 20.05 -20.94 24.34
N TYR A 646 21.00 -20.04 24.05
CA TYR A 646 22.41 -20.36 24.13
C TYR A 646 22.84 -20.71 25.58
N TRP A 647 22.34 -19.99 26.58
CA TRP A 647 22.55 -20.35 27.98
C TRP A 647 21.93 -21.70 28.33
N LEU A 648 20.72 -21.99 27.85
CA LEU A 648 20.07 -23.29 28.05
C LEU A 648 20.86 -24.42 27.40
N LEU A 649 21.30 -24.25 26.14
CA LEU A 649 22.14 -25.22 25.46
C LEU A 649 23.50 -25.41 26.16
N GLY A 650 24.10 -24.32 26.64
CA GLY A 650 25.31 -24.37 27.47
C GLY A 650 25.10 -25.14 28.77
N LEU A 651 23.98 -24.93 29.46
CA LEU A 651 23.63 -25.68 30.64
C LEU A 651 23.41 -27.20 30.36
N ILE A 652 22.68 -27.52 29.28
CA ILE A 652 22.48 -28.88 28.83
C ILE A 652 23.84 -29.55 28.52
N LEU A 653 24.72 -28.86 27.84
CA LEU A 653 26.06 -29.38 27.55
C LEU A 653 26.87 -29.63 28.81
N ILE A 654 26.82 -28.75 29.80
CA ILE A 654 27.48 -28.93 31.11
C ILE A 654 26.91 -30.15 31.83
N ILE A 655 25.57 -30.31 31.82
CA ILE A 655 24.91 -31.48 32.42
C ILE A 655 25.35 -32.77 31.72
N LEU A 656 25.41 -32.78 30.39
CA LEU A 656 25.87 -33.97 29.63
C LEU A 656 27.34 -34.30 29.91
N ILE A 657 28.22 -33.29 30.04
CA ILE A 657 29.62 -33.47 30.43
C ILE A 657 29.70 -34.05 31.88
N ALA A 658 28.91 -33.52 32.80
CA ALA A 658 28.85 -33.96 34.16
C ALA A 658 28.37 -35.43 34.27
N ILE A 659 27.33 -35.77 33.51
CA ILE A 659 26.80 -37.15 33.42
C ILE A 659 27.88 -38.09 32.85
N ASN A 660 28.54 -37.67 31.76
CA ASN A 660 29.59 -38.46 31.15
C ASN A 660 30.77 -38.67 32.11
N ALA A 661 31.22 -37.61 32.78
CA ALA A 661 32.26 -37.68 33.80
C ALA A 661 31.87 -38.57 34.98
N PHE A 662 30.59 -38.51 35.45
CA PHE A 662 30.07 -39.40 36.46
C PHE A 662 30.08 -40.87 36.01
N TYR A 663 29.66 -41.18 34.79
CA TYR A 663 29.73 -42.52 34.23
C TYR A 663 31.17 -43.00 34.04
N TYR A 664 32.07 -42.14 33.62
CA TYR A 664 33.49 -42.47 33.47
C TYR A 664 34.13 -42.85 34.83
N LEU A 665 33.91 -42.05 35.86
CA LEU A 665 34.41 -42.31 37.23
C LEU A 665 33.77 -43.55 37.89
N ARG A 666 32.52 -43.85 37.53
CA ARG A 666 31.84 -45.04 37.99
C ARG A 666 32.35 -46.30 37.30
N ASN A 667 32.70 -46.22 36.02
CA ASN A 667 33.20 -47.32 35.22
C ASN A 667 34.60 -47.75 35.68
N ASP A 668 35.48 -46.81 36.05
CA ASP A 668 36.79 -47.08 36.60
C ASP A 668 36.74 -47.94 37.88
N ARG A 669 35.74 -47.77 38.73
CA ARG A 669 35.49 -48.61 39.89
C ARG A 669 35.02 -50.03 39.55
N MET A 670 34.35 -50.21 38.40
CA MET A 670 33.91 -51.53 37.93
C MET A 670 35.04 -52.40 37.36
N PHE A 671 36.08 -51.79 36.79
CA PHE A 671 37.22 -52.50 36.26
C PHE A 671 38.06 -53.22 37.36
N ALA A 672 38.02 -52.73 38.62
CA ALA A 672 38.74 -53.33 39.76
C ALA A 672 38.02 -54.59 40.33
N MET A 673 36.72 -54.83 39.98
CA MET A 673 35.98 -56.03 40.36
C MET A 673 35.97 -57.14 39.34
N ARG A 674 36.76 -57.05 38.31
CA ARG A 674 36.66 -57.85 37.08
C ARG A 674 37.01 -59.29 37.21
N ASP A 675 38.01 -59.63 38.06
CA ASP A 675 38.55 -61.02 38.11
C ASP A 675 37.68 -62.01 38.88
N THR A 676 36.79 -61.59 39.79
CA THR A 676 35.98 -62.52 40.60
C THR A 676 34.60 -62.82 40.01
N GLN A 677 34.17 -62.12 38.99
CA GLN A 677 32.78 -62.25 38.44
C GLN A 677 32.75 -62.80 36.99
N GLU A 678 33.85 -62.96 36.28
CA GLU A 678 33.81 -63.45 34.90
C GLU A 678 33.30 -64.91 34.74
N ARG A 679 33.69 -65.83 35.60
CA ARG A 679 33.26 -67.22 35.48
C ARG A 679 31.76 -67.42 35.64
N PRO A 680 31.06 -66.85 36.63
CA PRO A 680 29.60 -66.96 36.73
C PRO A 680 28.92 -66.30 35.50
N LEU A 681 29.43 -65.20 34.98
CA LEU A 681 28.85 -64.47 33.84
C LEU A 681 28.94 -65.31 32.55
N LEU A 682 30.08 -65.92 32.26
CA LEU A 682 30.27 -66.81 31.13
C LEU A 682 29.34 -68.04 31.18
N LYS A 683 29.13 -68.59 32.37
CA LYS A 683 28.20 -69.65 32.55
C LYS A 683 26.74 -69.19 32.31
N ASN A 684 26.41 -68.00 32.69
CA ASN A 684 25.08 -67.42 32.44
C ASN A 684 24.86 -67.10 30.98
N ILE A 685 25.86 -66.58 30.26
CA ILE A 685 25.81 -66.40 28.81
C ILE A 685 25.50 -67.71 28.09
N ARG A 686 26.19 -68.76 28.43
CA ARG A 686 25.94 -70.06 27.85
C ARG A 686 24.58 -70.59 28.15
N ARG A 687 24.15 -70.55 29.42
CA ARG A 687 22.79 -70.95 29.83
C ARG A 687 21.71 -70.16 29.12
N PHE A 688 21.92 -68.89 28.89
CA PHE A 688 21.02 -68.01 28.10
C PHE A 688 20.97 -68.47 26.64
N ALA A 689 22.10 -68.78 26.03
CA ALA A 689 22.18 -69.31 24.69
C ALA A 689 21.49 -70.66 24.54
N GLU A 690 21.70 -71.60 25.47
CA GLU A 690 21.06 -72.91 25.52
C GLU A 690 19.54 -72.72 25.62
N ARG A 691 19.06 -71.84 26.46
CA ARG A 691 17.60 -71.60 26.65
C ARG A 691 16.97 -70.95 25.40
N CYS A 692 17.71 -70.11 24.66
CA CYS A 692 17.25 -69.58 23.38
C CYS A 692 17.10 -70.68 22.33
N THR A 693 18.08 -71.62 22.26
CA THR A 693 18.09 -72.75 21.31
C THR A 693 17.00 -73.76 21.61
N THR A 694 16.81 -74.08 22.87
CA THR A 694 15.79 -75.07 23.31
C THR A 694 14.35 -74.57 23.13
N ARG A 695 14.10 -73.29 23.43
CA ARG A 695 12.80 -72.64 23.20
C ARG A 695 12.49 -72.34 21.76
N GLY A 696 13.47 -72.24 20.95
CA GLY A 696 13.31 -71.98 19.49
C GLY A 696 12.73 -73.20 18.75
N THR A 697 12.78 -74.42 19.37
CA THR A 697 12.30 -75.66 18.77
C THR A 697 10.90 -76.02 19.31
N GLU A 698 10.44 -75.38 20.37
CA GLU A 698 9.06 -75.59 20.93
C GLU A 698 8.07 -74.66 20.23
N PRO A 699 6.86 -75.19 19.90
CA PRO A 699 5.78 -74.33 19.38
C PRO A 699 5.48 -73.18 20.35
N LEU A 700 5.40 -71.96 19.82
CA LEU A 700 5.06 -70.80 20.58
C LEU A 700 3.55 -70.70 20.74
N GLU A 701 3.07 -71.04 21.94
CA GLU A 701 1.63 -70.83 22.29
C GLU A 701 1.36 -69.34 22.54
N PRO A 702 0.34 -68.73 21.88
CA PRO A 702 -0.01 -67.37 22.14
C PRO A 702 -0.64 -67.24 23.54
N SER A 703 -0.09 -66.39 24.38
CA SER A 703 -0.81 -65.88 25.55
C SER A 703 -1.94 -64.96 25.11
N ASN A 704 -3.03 -64.86 25.89
CA ASN A 704 -4.15 -63.99 25.58
C ASN A 704 -3.74 -62.52 25.36
N ASP A 705 -2.65 -62.05 25.99
CA ASP A 705 -2.10 -60.71 25.86
C ASP A 705 -1.31 -60.56 24.54
N GLU A 706 -0.82 -61.68 23.97
CA GLU A 706 -0.08 -61.62 22.67
C GLU A 706 -1.01 -61.67 21.46
N VAL A 707 -2.24 -62.18 21.60
CA VAL A 707 -3.25 -62.24 20.52
C VAL A 707 -3.90 -60.88 20.26
N HIS A 708 -3.99 -60.01 21.26
CA HIS A 708 -4.59 -58.69 21.16
C HIS A 708 -3.54 -57.60 21.15
N GLY A 709 -2.28 -57.96 21.29
CA GLY A 709 -1.22 -57.03 21.57
C GLY A 709 -0.58 -56.41 20.36
N ARG A 710 -0.44 -55.17 20.45
CA ARG A 710 0.63 -54.42 19.81
C ARG A 710 1.94 -54.91 20.45
N TYR A 711 2.67 -55.76 19.78
CA TYR A 711 4.01 -56.18 20.21
C TYR A 711 4.90 -54.94 20.11
N ASN A 712 5.17 -54.30 21.22
CA ASN A 712 6.07 -53.16 21.30
C ASN A 712 7.46 -53.70 21.66
N GLU A 713 8.51 -53.39 20.92
CA GLU A 713 9.91 -53.81 21.17
C GLU A 713 10.30 -53.52 22.64
N ASN A 714 9.80 -52.44 23.22
CA ASN A 714 9.99 -52.06 24.62
C ASN A 714 9.36 -53.03 25.63
N GLN A 715 8.37 -53.90 25.26
CA GLN A 715 7.77 -54.89 26.11
C GLN A 715 8.57 -56.22 26.16
N MET A 716 9.51 -56.39 25.22
CA MET A 716 10.34 -57.61 25.22
C MET A 716 11.43 -57.61 26.29
N GLY A 717 11.75 -56.41 26.83
CA GLY A 717 12.71 -56.29 27.95
C GLY A 717 14.20 -56.55 27.59
N LEU A 718 14.50 -56.88 26.32
CA LEU A 718 15.89 -57.04 25.81
C LEU A 718 16.18 -55.87 24.87
N GLU A 719 17.39 -55.38 24.95
CA GLU A 719 17.82 -54.27 24.07
C GLU A 719 18.07 -54.83 22.64
N PRO A 720 17.66 -54.13 21.58
CA PRO A 720 17.86 -54.54 20.16
C PRO A 720 19.31 -54.85 19.84
N GLU A 721 20.23 -54.06 20.35
CA GLU A 721 21.69 -54.23 20.20
C GLU A 721 22.19 -55.49 20.87
N PHE A 722 21.63 -55.89 22.02
CA PHE A 722 21.92 -57.13 22.69
C PHE A 722 21.44 -58.35 21.88
N ILE A 723 20.26 -58.25 21.28
CA ILE A 723 19.69 -59.30 20.43
C ILE A 723 20.59 -59.53 19.22
N GLU A 724 20.98 -58.48 18.51
CA GLU A 724 21.86 -58.53 17.33
C GLU A 724 23.22 -59.11 17.70
N MET A 725 23.82 -58.63 18.77
CA MET A 725 25.08 -59.11 19.30
C MET A 725 24.99 -60.63 19.68
N MET A 726 23.97 -61.05 20.38
CA MET A 726 23.81 -62.45 20.77
C MET A 726 23.54 -63.35 19.57
N MET A 727 22.82 -62.88 18.56
CA MET A 727 22.62 -63.67 17.32
C MET A 727 23.94 -63.91 16.60
N LYS A 728 24.85 -62.97 16.56
CA LYS A 728 26.20 -63.14 16.04
C LYS A 728 27.04 -64.08 16.88
N LEU A 729 26.94 -64.00 18.18
CA LEU A 729 27.74 -64.81 19.12
C LEU A 729 27.21 -66.21 19.34
N MET A 730 25.96 -66.52 19.08
CA MET A 730 25.33 -67.84 19.37
C MET A 730 26.09 -69.00 18.74
N PRO A 731 26.45 -68.99 17.46
CA PRO A 731 27.23 -70.09 16.85
C PRO A 731 28.55 -70.32 17.55
N PHE A 732 29.21 -69.21 17.96
CA PHE A 732 30.51 -69.28 18.63
C PHE A 732 30.39 -69.81 20.07
N VAL A 733 29.40 -69.35 20.85
CA VAL A 733 29.11 -69.77 22.22
C VAL A 733 28.75 -71.28 22.27
N MET A 734 28.00 -71.73 21.28
CA MET A 734 27.56 -73.15 21.21
C MET A 734 28.65 -74.09 20.66
N SER A 735 29.56 -73.60 19.87
CA SER A 735 30.66 -74.42 19.30
C SER A 735 31.78 -74.71 20.28
N LYS A 736 31.93 -73.99 21.40
CA LYS A 736 33.02 -74.15 22.38
C LYS A 736 32.50 -74.70 23.71
N PRO A 737 33.32 -75.53 24.44
CA PRO A 737 33.03 -75.91 25.79
C PRO A 737 32.92 -74.74 26.74
N ALA A 738 32.09 -74.83 27.78
CA ALA A 738 31.82 -73.73 28.73
C ALA A 738 33.08 -73.21 29.43
N ASP A 739 34.00 -74.14 29.74
CA ASP A 739 35.26 -73.83 30.49
C ASP A 739 36.36 -73.22 29.61
N SER A 740 36.18 -73.16 28.26
CA SER A 740 37.14 -72.64 27.30
C SER A 740 36.74 -71.22 26.77
N LEU A 741 35.60 -70.73 27.12
CA LEU A 741 35.13 -69.38 26.74
C LEU A 741 35.76 -68.33 27.65
N THR A 742 36.21 -67.28 27.11
CA THR A 742 36.66 -66.09 27.83
C THR A 742 35.84 -64.85 27.42
N MET A 743 35.63 -63.93 28.35
CA MET A 743 34.89 -62.64 28.06
C MET A 743 35.62 -61.79 26.99
N ARG A 744 36.95 -61.95 26.92
CA ARG A 744 37.77 -61.22 25.92
C ARG A 744 37.55 -61.78 24.49
N GLU A 745 37.39 -63.10 24.36
CA GLU A 745 37.06 -63.73 23.06
C GLU A 745 35.64 -63.38 22.61
N LEU A 746 34.66 -63.45 23.52
CA LEU A 746 33.28 -63.06 23.22
C LEU A 746 33.17 -61.56 22.85
N GLY A 747 33.91 -60.70 23.54
CA GLY A 747 33.96 -59.26 23.20
C GLY A 747 34.59 -59.04 21.82
N ARG A 748 35.66 -59.76 21.45
CA ARG A 748 36.27 -59.66 20.13
C ARG A 748 35.35 -60.16 19.02
N GLU A 749 34.67 -61.27 19.24
CA GLU A 749 33.74 -61.85 18.28
C GLU A 749 32.45 -61.03 18.12
N SER A 750 32.03 -60.33 19.16
CA SER A 750 30.89 -59.40 19.07
C SER A 750 31.18 -58.17 18.19
N GLY A 751 32.46 -57.79 18.02
CA GLY A 751 32.90 -56.58 17.30
C GLY A 751 32.65 -55.31 18.13
N LEU A 752 32.29 -55.41 19.40
CA LEU A 752 32.06 -54.26 20.28
C LEU A 752 33.28 -53.99 21.17
N GLU A 753 33.42 -52.72 21.64
CA GLU A 753 34.38 -52.46 22.68
C GLU A 753 34.02 -53.24 23.95
N ILE A 754 35.05 -53.66 24.67
CA ILE A 754 34.86 -54.62 25.79
C ILE A 754 33.98 -54.08 26.89
N GLN A 755 33.91 -52.74 27.08
CA GLN A 755 33.06 -52.07 28.04
C GLN A 755 31.57 -52.07 27.61
N GLU A 756 31.31 -51.86 26.36
CA GLU A 756 29.98 -51.89 25.76
C GLU A 756 29.43 -53.30 25.72
N PHE A 757 30.26 -54.29 25.41
CA PHE A 757 29.95 -55.71 25.48
C PHE A 757 29.54 -56.14 26.89
N TYR A 758 30.31 -55.77 27.95
CA TYR A 758 29.95 -56.05 29.34
C TYR A 758 28.65 -55.39 29.77
N LYS A 759 28.39 -54.16 29.37
CA LYS A 759 27.19 -53.43 29.67
C LYS A 759 25.96 -54.08 29.07
N LEU A 760 26.01 -54.48 27.81
CA LEU A 760 24.92 -55.16 27.13
C LEU A 760 24.66 -56.56 27.73
N ILE A 761 25.71 -57.35 28.04
CA ILE A 761 25.58 -58.65 28.66
C ILE A 761 24.96 -58.51 30.07
N THR A 762 25.49 -57.69 30.92
CA THR A 762 25.02 -57.59 32.33
C THR A 762 23.63 -56.98 32.42
N GLY A 763 23.23 -56.10 31.50
CA GLY A 763 21.90 -55.52 31.44
C GLY A 763 20.81 -56.46 30.94
N ASN A 764 21.17 -57.52 30.20
CA ASN A 764 20.23 -58.33 29.47
C ASN A 764 20.29 -59.87 29.78
N ILE A 765 21.44 -60.38 30.23
CA ILE A 765 21.66 -61.84 30.40
C ILE A 765 20.67 -62.55 31.35
N TYR A 766 20.09 -61.85 32.29
CA TYR A 766 19.12 -62.35 33.24
C TYR A 766 17.66 -62.21 32.79
N LYS A 767 17.44 -61.55 31.63
CA LYS A 767 16.09 -61.38 31.05
C LYS A 767 15.64 -62.66 30.33
N SER A 768 14.37 -62.71 29.95
CA SER A 768 13.83 -63.86 29.21
C SER A 768 14.47 -63.97 27.80
N PRO A 769 14.90 -65.15 27.33
CA PRO A 769 15.41 -65.34 25.98
C PRO A 769 14.32 -65.38 24.91
N ARG A 770 13.02 -65.38 25.25
CA ARG A 770 11.91 -65.48 24.31
C ARG A 770 11.93 -64.42 23.20
N PRO A 771 12.16 -63.13 23.48
CA PRO A 771 12.24 -62.10 22.45
C PRO A 771 13.36 -62.33 21.44
N MET A 772 14.48 -62.90 21.88
CA MET A 772 15.59 -63.28 21.03
C MET A 772 15.26 -64.46 20.12
N ALA A 773 14.64 -65.52 20.70
CA ALA A 773 14.16 -66.67 19.93
C ALA A 773 13.17 -66.20 18.84
N LEU A 774 12.21 -65.33 19.17
CA LEU A 774 11.28 -64.71 18.22
C LEU A 774 12.00 -63.92 17.14
N SER A 775 13.06 -63.18 17.50
CA SER A 775 13.84 -62.41 16.54
C SER A 775 14.60 -63.34 15.55
N MET A 776 15.19 -64.40 16.03
CA MET A 776 15.87 -65.37 15.16
C MET A 776 14.87 -66.05 14.21
N MET A 777 13.71 -66.46 14.72
CA MET A 777 12.62 -67.07 13.92
C MET A 777 12.12 -66.09 12.85
N MET A 778 12.04 -64.77 13.15
CA MET A 778 11.65 -63.79 12.17
C MET A 778 12.69 -63.58 11.10
N GLU A 779 13.99 -63.59 11.40
CA GLU A 779 15.05 -63.52 10.39
C GLU A 779 15.04 -64.77 9.50
N GLN A 780 14.91 -65.94 10.06
CA GLN A 780 14.72 -67.15 9.27
C GLN A 780 13.47 -67.09 8.39
N GLY A 781 12.36 -66.55 8.93
CA GLY A 781 11.16 -66.30 8.15
C GLY A 781 11.36 -65.32 6.97
N VAL A 782 12.09 -64.26 7.19
CA VAL A 782 12.49 -63.32 6.12
C VAL A 782 13.33 -64.04 5.05
N GLU A 783 14.26 -64.87 5.46
CA GLU A 783 15.12 -65.61 4.51
C GLU A 783 14.33 -66.64 3.73
N LEU A 784 13.45 -67.40 4.38
CA LEU A 784 12.55 -68.39 3.74
C LEU A 784 11.60 -67.68 2.74
N LEU A 785 11.08 -66.53 3.10
CA LEU A 785 10.22 -65.74 2.22
C LEU A 785 10.97 -65.19 0.96
N ARG A 786 12.25 -64.93 1.09
CA ARG A 786 13.09 -64.40 -0.01
C ARG A 786 13.65 -65.52 -0.91
N THR A 787 13.97 -66.67 -0.32
CA THR A 787 14.71 -67.75 -1.01
C THR A 787 13.82 -68.90 -1.43
N THR A 788 12.64 -69.10 -0.84
CA THR A 788 11.73 -70.21 -1.14
C THR A 788 10.36 -69.76 -1.65
N ASN A 789 9.65 -70.68 -2.29
CA ASN A 789 8.26 -70.49 -2.71
C ASN A 789 7.25 -71.13 -1.73
N LYS A 790 7.69 -71.52 -0.53
CA LYS A 790 6.80 -72.10 0.50
C LYS A 790 5.66 -71.14 0.88
N SER A 791 4.50 -71.69 1.17
CA SER A 791 3.36 -70.87 1.64
C SER A 791 3.66 -70.19 2.98
N VAL A 792 2.92 -69.19 3.35
CA VAL A 792 3.06 -68.53 4.66
C VAL A 792 2.76 -69.46 5.79
N GLU A 793 1.84 -70.41 5.57
CA GLU A 793 1.47 -71.47 6.47
C GLU A 793 2.59 -72.49 6.71
N GLU A 794 3.24 -72.87 5.60
CA GLU A 794 4.39 -73.80 5.69
C GLU A 794 5.59 -73.15 6.39
N ILE A 795 5.84 -71.89 6.11
CA ILE A 795 6.93 -71.13 6.78
C ILE A 795 6.61 -70.97 8.27
N ALA A 796 5.37 -70.65 8.61
CA ALA A 796 4.97 -70.52 10.03
C ALA A 796 5.17 -71.83 10.78
N SER A 797 4.77 -72.94 10.17
CA SER A 797 4.94 -74.30 10.75
C SER A 797 6.40 -74.69 10.89
N GLU A 798 7.23 -74.46 9.88
CA GLU A 798 8.68 -74.76 9.89
C GLU A 798 9.43 -73.93 10.94
N LEU A 799 8.97 -72.70 11.22
CA LEU A 799 9.51 -71.84 12.25
C LEU A 799 8.95 -72.16 13.64
N GLY A 800 8.03 -73.17 13.80
CA GLY A 800 7.48 -73.62 15.10
C GLY A 800 6.37 -72.71 15.66
N PHE A 801 5.67 -71.94 14.82
CA PHE A 801 4.50 -71.16 15.26
C PHE A 801 3.26 -72.03 15.33
N VAL A 802 2.49 -71.91 16.42
CA VAL A 802 1.24 -72.66 16.62
C VAL A 802 0.19 -72.33 15.59
N SER A 803 0.18 -71.05 15.11
CA SER A 803 -0.77 -70.61 14.10
C SER A 803 -0.11 -69.68 13.05
N PRO A 804 -0.46 -69.87 11.77
CA PRO A 804 0.01 -69.01 10.71
C PRO A 804 -0.40 -67.53 10.96
N ASN A 805 -1.56 -67.28 11.53
CA ASN A 805 -2.04 -65.93 11.84
C ASN A 805 -1.18 -65.25 12.90
N PHE A 806 -0.69 -66.02 13.90
CA PHE A 806 0.23 -65.49 14.89
C PHE A 806 1.59 -65.11 14.28
N PHE A 807 2.12 -65.95 13.39
CA PHE A 807 3.33 -65.62 12.61
C PHE A 807 3.11 -64.34 11.78
N VAL A 808 2.01 -64.21 11.04
CA VAL A 808 1.67 -63.03 10.24
C VAL A 808 1.63 -61.77 11.12
N ALA A 809 0.98 -61.85 12.30
CA ALA A 809 0.87 -60.71 13.21
C ALA A 809 2.23 -60.28 13.77
N VAL A 810 3.08 -61.20 14.20
CA VAL A 810 4.42 -60.92 14.71
C VAL A 810 5.33 -60.41 13.60
N PHE A 811 5.24 -60.99 12.39
CA PHE A 811 5.99 -60.58 11.22
C PHE A 811 5.61 -59.16 10.82
N PHE A 812 4.33 -58.87 10.73
CA PHE A 812 3.83 -57.51 10.41
C PHE A 812 4.31 -56.49 11.44
N GLN A 813 4.28 -56.86 12.70
CA GLN A 813 4.70 -55.94 13.77
C GLN A 813 6.20 -55.60 13.67
N LYS A 814 7.05 -56.56 13.36
CA LYS A 814 8.52 -56.36 13.22
C LYS A 814 8.92 -55.74 11.88
N MET A 815 8.33 -56.18 10.77
CA MET A 815 8.71 -55.78 9.42
C MET A 815 7.82 -54.67 8.84
N LYS A 816 6.72 -54.29 9.54
CA LYS A 816 5.73 -53.30 9.08
C LYS A 816 5.12 -53.62 7.70
N LYS A 817 5.17 -54.88 7.30
CA LYS A 817 4.58 -55.46 6.09
C LYS A 817 4.14 -56.88 6.37
N THR A 818 3.09 -57.33 5.70
CA THR A 818 2.70 -58.74 5.78
C THR A 818 3.73 -59.62 5.07
N PRO A 819 3.86 -60.91 5.42
CA PRO A 819 4.77 -61.81 4.75
C PRO A 819 4.62 -61.84 3.23
N ASP A 820 3.35 -61.77 2.74
CA ASP A 820 3.06 -61.78 1.30
C ASP A 820 3.47 -60.45 0.62
N GLU A 821 3.23 -59.33 1.28
CA GLU A 821 3.71 -58.04 0.82
C GLU A 821 5.23 -57.97 0.81
N TYR A 822 5.85 -58.53 1.86
CA TYR A 822 7.30 -58.57 1.96
C TYR A 822 7.92 -59.41 0.82
N ARG A 823 7.31 -60.57 0.52
CA ARG A 823 7.71 -61.45 -0.60
C ARG A 823 7.60 -60.78 -1.94
N LYS A 824 6.50 -60.05 -2.19
CA LYS A 824 6.28 -59.33 -3.47
C LYS A 824 7.35 -58.26 -3.75
N HIS A 825 7.84 -57.63 -2.69
CA HIS A 825 8.80 -56.53 -2.83
C HIS A 825 10.28 -56.93 -2.76
N HIS A 826 10.57 -58.14 -2.20
CA HIS A 826 11.96 -58.54 -1.86
C HIS A 826 12.41 -59.85 -2.51
N THR A 827 11.62 -60.48 -3.39
CA THR A 827 12.08 -61.64 -4.16
C THR A 827 13.08 -61.18 -5.20
N VAL A 828 14.14 -61.97 -5.46
CA VAL A 828 15.24 -61.65 -6.35
C VAL A 828 14.79 -61.22 -7.78
N LYS A 829 13.59 -61.64 -8.21
CA LYS A 829 12.99 -61.22 -9.47
C LYS A 829 12.45 -59.80 -9.44
N SER A 830 12.07 -59.21 -8.31
CA SER A 830 11.57 -57.86 -8.20
C SER A 830 12.71 -56.82 -8.16
N VAL A 831 13.83 -57.18 -7.52
CA VAL A 831 15.01 -56.28 -7.46
C VAL A 831 15.63 -56.07 -8.85
N VAL A 832 15.58 -57.07 -9.73
CA VAL A 832 16.02 -56.94 -11.11
C VAL A 832 15.10 -56.08 -11.98
N LYS A 833 13.79 -56.07 -11.67
CA LYS A 833 12.79 -55.26 -12.37
C LYS A 833 12.89 -53.78 -11.99
N ASP A 834 13.17 -53.47 -10.76
CA ASP A 834 13.34 -52.09 -10.28
C ASP A 834 14.68 -51.49 -10.72
N TYR A 835 15.72 -52.32 -10.84
CA TYR A 835 17.01 -51.88 -11.42
C TYR A 835 16.88 -51.56 -12.90
N LYS A 836 16.09 -52.32 -13.68
CA LYS A 836 15.78 -52.04 -15.09
C LYS A 836 14.89 -50.81 -15.25
N LYS A 837 13.97 -50.57 -14.36
CA LYS A 837 13.06 -49.41 -14.40
C LYS A 837 13.79 -48.09 -14.03
N LYS A 838 14.74 -48.12 -13.09
CA LYS A 838 15.59 -46.96 -12.75
C LYS A 838 16.63 -46.64 -13.86
N LYS A 839 17.03 -47.63 -14.68
CA LYS A 839 17.96 -47.42 -15.78
C LYS A 839 17.29 -46.84 -17.03
N ASN A 840 15.99 -47.13 -17.24
CA ASN A 840 15.20 -46.56 -18.35
C ASN A 840 14.60 -45.18 -18.07
N ASN A 841 14.61 -44.66 -16.81
CA ASN A 841 14.23 -43.32 -16.45
C ASN A 841 15.42 -42.34 -16.32
N LYS A 842 16.63 -42.78 -16.70
CA LYS A 842 17.86 -41.96 -16.75
C LYS A 842 18.53 -41.94 -18.15
N ALA A 843 17.80 -42.39 -19.18
CA ALA A 843 18.20 -42.24 -20.59
C ALA A 843 17.28 -41.23 -21.31
#